data_56751cf87cfc39f16737362ea4175557
#
_entry.id   56751cf87cfc39f16737362ea4175557
#
_cell.length_a   1.000
_cell.length_b   1.000
_cell.length_c   1.000
_cell.angle_alpha   90.00
_cell.angle_beta   90.00
_cell.angle_gamma   90.00
#
_symmetry.space_group_name_H-M   'P 1'
#
loop_
_entity.id
_entity.type
_entity.pdbx_description
1 polymer ?
#
loop_
_entity_poly.entity_id
_entity_poly.type
_entity_poly.pdbx_seq_one_letter_code
_entity_poly.pdbx_strand_id
1 'polypeptide(L)'
;MRKYTCPMHLQVLKDEPGKCPICGMDLVPLGNNSEHSHHENAAQNHSNHSQKDYNKHEGHQTSDFIKRFWVSLILTIPILLLSHMIQQWLGFSIAFPGDRYVLMALGTAIYIYGGMPFLKGMVGEIKSKAIGMMTLVALAISVAYFYSMAVALGFPGMDFFWELATLIVIMLLGHWLEMRSQMAASKALQSLVALLPNDVTIERNGEAVKIKLDELVNGDTVIIKPGEKIAADGLVIEGSSSVNESMLTGESVPVKKQVEAKVIAGSINGDGVLKIKATGVGKDSYLNKVISLVQDAQAAKSNTQNLADRVAKWLTFIAIAVGVGTFVFWYSNSGDLAFALERMVTVMVTACPHALGVAIPLVVAISTTLSATNGLLIRNRTAFETTRKLSVIIFDKTGTLTQGSHRVQKTIPLTDKYTGDDIIQYAAAVQQNSEHHIAKGVLQTLKDKNLELWKSENFQLMQGIGVSGTVKGKSVVAAGPNYFKDKSLAYPEIPKDINQDAETVNFLLIDEEVVGIITLADTIREGSQQAINKLKTMNIKSFLLTGDNEKIAAAVSNELGMDGYFANVLPHTKQEKIKEFQTKGEIVAMTGDGVNDAPALAQADVGIAVGSGTDVAAETADIILVNSDPRDVAKMIDFGKRTYQKMIQNLIWAVGYNIIAIPLAAGVLYPNFVLSPALGAVLMSASTIVVAVNASLLKLNKSNS
;
A
#
# COMPACT_ATOMS: atom_id res chain seq x y z
N MET A 1 29.18 26.13 10.67
CA MET A 1 28.98 24.95 11.53
C MET A 1 28.13 23.93 10.75
N ARG A 2 28.55 22.70 10.65
CA ARG A 2 27.80 21.63 9.97
C ARG A 2 26.67 21.19 10.90
N LYS A 3 25.42 21.32 10.44
CA LYS A 3 24.25 20.80 11.17
C LYS A 3 24.04 19.32 10.83
N TYR A 4 23.62 18.54 11.81
CA TYR A 4 23.34 17.12 11.71
C TYR A 4 21.86 16.87 11.98
N THR A 5 21.24 15.98 11.21
CA THR A 5 19.83 15.59 11.36
C THR A 5 19.68 14.09 11.41
N CYS A 6 18.56 13.63 11.96
CA CYS A 6 18.22 12.22 11.92
C CYS A 6 17.46 11.91 10.62
N PRO A 7 17.86 10.88 9.86
CA PRO A 7 17.15 10.48 8.64
C PRO A 7 15.67 10.15 8.86
N MET A 8 15.31 9.70 10.07
CA MET A 8 13.94 9.36 10.47
C MET A 8 13.20 10.49 11.20
N HIS A 9 13.91 11.48 11.76
CA HIS A 9 13.33 12.57 12.54
C HIS A 9 13.98 13.89 12.10
N LEU A 10 13.58 14.41 10.95
CA LEU A 10 14.13 15.62 10.34
C LEU A 10 14.04 16.87 11.23
N GLN A 11 13.14 16.86 12.23
CA GLN A 11 13.01 17.89 13.24
C GLN A 11 14.14 17.89 14.28
N VAL A 12 14.94 16.82 14.34
CA VAL A 12 16.11 16.74 15.22
C VAL A 12 17.30 17.34 14.48
N LEU A 13 17.66 18.57 14.88
CA LEU A 13 18.83 19.29 14.38
C LEU A 13 19.83 19.47 15.53
N LYS A 14 21.08 19.07 15.31
CA LYS A 14 22.20 19.28 16.26
C LYS A 14 23.41 19.84 15.51
N ASP A 15 24.23 20.57 16.22
CA ASP A 15 25.45 21.17 15.68
C ASP A 15 26.67 20.22 15.78
N GLU A 16 26.51 19.04 16.39
CA GLU A 16 27.54 18.03 16.58
C GLU A 16 27.05 16.64 16.13
N PRO A 17 27.94 15.76 15.64
CA PRO A 17 27.60 14.38 15.36
C PRO A 17 27.22 13.64 16.65
N GLY A 18 26.22 12.76 16.59
CA GLY A 18 25.77 12.02 17.77
C GLY A 18 24.55 11.17 17.43
N LYS A 19 23.88 10.68 18.49
CA LYS A 19 22.68 9.85 18.33
C LYS A 19 21.39 10.67 18.42
N CYS A 20 20.40 10.28 17.63
CA CYS A 20 19.07 10.86 17.68
C CYS A 20 18.41 10.59 19.05
N PRO A 21 17.94 11.62 19.77
CA PRO A 21 17.33 11.44 21.10
C PRO A 21 15.99 10.72 21.04
N ILE A 22 15.37 10.60 19.85
CA ILE A 22 14.04 9.97 19.68
C ILE A 22 14.18 8.48 19.33
N CYS A 23 15.10 8.11 18.42
CA CYS A 23 15.23 6.73 17.94
C CYS A 23 16.61 6.08 18.16
N GLY A 24 17.60 6.82 18.67
CA GLY A 24 18.95 6.30 18.93
C GLY A 24 19.84 6.13 17.71
N MET A 25 19.37 6.45 16.49
CA MET A 25 20.19 6.39 15.26
C MET A 25 21.21 7.51 15.20
N ASP A 26 22.31 7.26 14.51
CA ASP A 26 23.35 8.26 14.30
C ASP A 26 22.85 9.40 13.40
N LEU A 27 23.16 10.64 13.79
CA LEU A 27 22.81 11.83 13.04
C LEU A 27 23.72 11.99 11.83
N VAL A 28 23.14 12.31 10.68
CA VAL A 28 23.87 12.56 9.42
C VAL A 28 24.00 14.05 9.14
N PRO A 29 25.10 14.51 8.53
CA PRO A 29 25.30 15.93 8.23
C PRO A 29 24.31 16.40 7.17
N LEU A 30 23.70 17.58 7.38
CA LEU A 30 22.89 18.28 6.37
C LEU A 30 23.83 18.86 5.30
N GLY A 31 23.77 18.30 4.08
CA GLY A 31 24.55 18.81 2.95
C GLY A 31 23.94 20.11 2.40
N ASN A 32 24.78 21.15 2.26
CA ASN A 32 24.48 22.29 1.42
C ASN A 32 24.70 21.91 -0.04
N ASN A 33 23.67 21.97 -0.88
CA ASN A 33 23.80 21.94 -2.33
C ASN A 33 24.46 23.26 -2.80
N SER A 34 25.76 23.22 -3.10
CA SER A 34 26.38 24.03 -4.15
C SER A 34 27.86 23.63 -4.33
N GLU A 35 28.21 23.45 -5.60
CA GLU A 35 29.53 23.44 -6.20
C GLU A 35 30.29 22.09 -6.32
N HIS A 36 30.49 21.75 -7.59
CA HIS A 36 31.35 20.72 -8.14
C HIS A 36 32.81 20.85 -7.67
N SER A 37 33.40 19.76 -7.21
CA SER A 37 34.77 19.41 -7.55
C SER A 37 35.05 17.95 -7.23
N HIS A 38 35.74 17.30 -8.15
CA HIS A 38 36.21 15.93 -8.20
C HIS A 38 36.80 15.40 -6.88
N HIS A 39 36.31 14.26 -6.41
CA HIS A 39 37.13 13.18 -5.88
C HIS A 39 36.39 11.85 -6.05
N GLU A 40 36.81 11.06 -7.01
CA GLU A 40 36.56 9.64 -7.12
C GLU A 40 37.13 8.88 -5.92
N ASN A 41 36.48 7.77 -5.56
CA ASN A 41 36.91 6.78 -4.55
C ASN A 41 36.43 6.93 -3.11
N ALA A 42 35.10 6.89 -2.86
CA ALA A 42 34.57 6.45 -1.54
C ALA A 42 33.10 5.98 -1.57
N ALA A 43 32.45 5.79 -2.72
CA ALA A 43 31.00 5.53 -2.81
C ALA A 43 30.62 4.05 -2.95
N GLN A 44 31.55 3.10 -2.91
CA GLN A 44 31.26 1.69 -3.21
C GLN A 44 30.98 0.79 -1.99
N ASN A 45 31.04 1.30 -0.75
CA ASN A 45 30.89 0.41 0.42
C ASN A 45 29.66 0.66 1.32
N HIS A 46 28.75 1.60 1.00
CA HIS A 46 27.61 1.91 1.91
C HIS A 46 26.24 1.37 1.50
N SER A 47 26.05 0.90 0.27
CA SER A 47 24.75 0.38 -0.17
C SER A 47 24.47 -1.09 0.18
N ASN A 48 25.50 -1.89 0.43
CA ASN A 48 25.36 -3.30 0.79
C ASN A 48 25.21 -3.57 2.30
N HIS A 49 25.47 -2.58 3.15
CA HIS A 49 25.35 -2.76 4.62
C HIS A 49 23.96 -2.51 5.15
N SER A 50 23.16 -1.61 4.55
CA SER A 50 21.84 -1.24 5.10
C SER A 50 20.78 -2.35 4.96
N GLN A 51 20.76 -3.10 3.88
CA GLN A 51 19.77 -4.17 3.69
C GLN A 51 20.14 -5.48 4.41
N LYS A 52 21.43 -5.81 4.50
CA LYS A 52 21.89 -6.98 5.27
C LYS A 52 21.79 -6.77 6.77
N ASP A 53 22.01 -5.56 7.27
CA ASP A 53 21.95 -5.26 8.69
C ASP A 53 20.51 -5.12 9.21
N TYR A 54 19.56 -4.60 8.42
CA TYR A 54 18.15 -4.56 8.82
C TYR A 54 17.58 -5.96 8.99
N ASN A 55 17.80 -6.85 8.01
CA ASN A 55 17.37 -8.25 8.07
C ASN A 55 18.11 -9.07 9.13
N LYS A 56 19.35 -8.70 9.48
CA LYS A 56 20.17 -9.40 10.46
C LYS A 56 19.77 -9.06 11.90
N HIS A 57 19.36 -7.82 12.16
CA HIS A 57 18.91 -7.38 13.49
C HIS A 57 17.49 -7.86 13.81
N GLU A 58 16.55 -7.87 12.87
CA GLU A 58 15.20 -8.44 13.09
C GLU A 58 15.23 -9.96 13.28
N GLY A 59 15.99 -10.67 12.48
CA GLY A 59 16.15 -12.13 12.62
C GLY A 59 16.85 -12.55 13.90
N HIS A 60 17.78 -11.74 14.43
CA HIS A 60 18.46 -12.00 15.70
C HIS A 60 17.55 -11.79 16.93
N GLN A 61 16.63 -10.81 16.90
CA GLN A 61 15.71 -10.59 18.01
C GLN A 61 14.68 -11.73 18.16
N THR A 62 14.08 -12.20 17.09
CA THR A 62 13.12 -13.32 17.13
C THR A 62 13.79 -14.63 17.55
N SER A 63 15.01 -14.90 17.11
CA SER A 63 15.78 -16.08 17.53
C SER A 63 16.18 -16.05 19.00
N ASP A 64 16.36 -14.86 19.60
CA ASP A 64 16.67 -14.70 21.01
C ASP A 64 15.45 -15.02 21.89
N PHE A 65 14.24 -14.56 21.53
CA PHE A 65 13.02 -14.86 22.29
C PHE A 65 12.69 -16.35 22.29
N ILE A 66 12.79 -17.05 21.17
CA ILE A 66 12.51 -18.49 21.13
C ILE A 66 13.57 -19.31 21.87
N LYS A 67 14.84 -18.91 21.85
CA LYS A 67 15.89 -19.54 22.64
C LYS A 67 15.63 -19.36 24.14
N ARG A 68 15.28 -18.12 24.57
CA ARG A 68 14.93 -17.82 25.96
C ARG A 68 13.69 -18.59 26.40
N PHE A 69 12.70 -18.74 25.53
CA PHE A 69 11.51 -19.55 25.79
C PHE A 69 11.90 -21.01 26.13
N TRP A 70 12.67 -21.69 25.27
CA TRP A 70 13.04 -23.08 25.52
C TRP A 70 13.87 -23.27 26.78
N VAL A 71 14.85 -22.39 27.02
CA VAL A 71 15.66 -22.44 28.24
C VAL A 71 14.79 -22.19 29.49
N SER A 72 13.92 -21.17 29.45
CA SER A 72 13.02 -20.88 30.56
C SER A 72 12.01 -22.02 30.77
N LEU A 73 11.51 -22.66 29.72
CA LEU A 73 10.61 -23.81 29.82
C LEU A 73 11.30 -24.99 30.54
N ILE A 74 12.55 -25.29 30.17
CA ILE A 74 13.34 -26.33 30.83
C ILE A 74 13.56 -26.01 32.32
N LEU A 75 13.89 -24.75 32.65
CA LEU A 75 14.06 -24.31 34.02
C LEU A 75 12.74 -24.31 34.83
N THR A 76 11.62 -24.16 34.17
CA THR A 76 10.29 -24.15 34.80
C THR A 76 9.90 -25.56 35.30
N ILE A 77 10.32 -26.62 34.63
CA ILE A 77 9.97 -28.00 35.02
C ILE A 77 10.39 -28.32 36.49
N PRO A 78 11.66 -28.14 36.88
CA PRO A 78 12.05 -28.40 38.27
C PRO A 78 11.40 -27.41 39.25
N ILE A 79 11.11 -26.14 38.86
CA ILE A 79 10.38 -25.22 39.71
C ILE A 79 8.97 -25.73 40.02
N LEU A 80 8.26 -26.24 39.00
CA LEU A 80 6.93 -26.82 39.16
C LEU A 80 6.97 -28.10 40.07
N LEU A 81 7.97 -28.92 39.90
CA LEU A 81 8.13 -30.17 40.70
C LEU A 81 8.43 -29.86 42.18
N LEU A 82 9.16 -28.76 42.46
CA LEU A 82 9.52 -28.36 43.81
C LEU A 82 8.51 -27.39 44.46
N SER A 83 7.56 -26.84 43.71
CA SER A 83 6.53 -25.95 44.23
C SER A 83 5.56 -26.70 45.17
N HIS A 84 5.48 -26.26 46.40
CA HIS A 84 4.57 -26.86 47.40
C HIS A 84 3.10 -26.84 46.98
N MET A 85 2.67 -25.83 46.28
CA MET A 85 1.29 -25.70 45.79
C MET A 85 0.98 -26.75 44.71
N ILE A 86 1.89 -26.94 43.75
CA ILE A 86 1.76 -27.94 42.69
C ILE A 86 1.79 -29.36 43.26
N GLN A 87 2.67 -29.61 44.24
CA GLN A 87 2.76 -30.87 44.96
C GLN A 87 1.45 -31.22 45.66
N GLN A 88 0.85 -30.25 46.37
CA GLN A 88 -0.47 -30.41 47.02
C GLN A 88 -1.57 -30.74 46.03
N TRP A 89 -1.59 -30.08 44.84
CA TRP A 89 -2.60 -30.37 43.82
C TRP A 89 -2.47 -31.74 43.19
N LEU A 90 -1.24 -32.20 42.99
CA LEU A 90 -0.94 -33.48 42.35
C LEU A 90 -0.82 -34.67 43.34
N GLY A 91 -0.91 -34.40 44.65
CA GLY A 91 -0.92 -35.41 45.69
C GLY A 91 0.43 -36.11 45.92
N PHE A 92 1.57 -35.44 45.61
CA PHE A 92 2.93 -35.94 45.88
C PHE A 92 3.69 -34.94 46.78
N SER A 93 4.80 -35.37 47.36
CA SER A 93 5.65 -34.50 48.17
C SER A 93 7.12 -34.83 47.91
N ILE A 94 7.89 -33.86 47.50
CA ILE A 94 9.34 -33.89 47.33
C ILE A 94 9.91 -32.82 48.25
N ALA A 95 10.49 -33.22 49.38
CA ALA A 95 11.15 -32.30 50.29
C ALA A 95 12.55 -32.81 50.62
N PHE A 96 13.53 -31.98 50.55
CA PHE A 96 14.91 -32.27 50.92
C PHE A 96 15.56 -31.03 51.59
N PRO A 97 16.57 -31.22 52.44
CA PRO A 97 17.27 -30.07 53.06
C PRO A 97 17.81 -29.15 52.00
N GLY A 98 17.34 -27.89 51.97
CA GLY A 98 17.79 -26.90 51.02
C GLY A 98 16.98 -26.72 49.74
N ASP A 99 15.81 -27.38 49.61
CA ASP A 99 14.85 -27.23 48.46
C ASP A 99 14.48 -25.76 48.21
N ARG A 100 14.26 -24.94 49.26
CA ARG A 100 14.02 -23.50 49.18
C ARG A 100 15.13 -22.74 48.45
N TYR A 101 16.40 -23.08 48.73
CA TYR A 101 17.57 -22.43 48.08
C TYR A 101 17.68 -22.84 46.62
N VAL A 102 17.28 -24.08 46.28
CA VAL A 102 17.21 -24.51 44.89
C VAL A 102 16.12 -23.76 44.13
N LEU A 103 14.93 -23.63 44.70
CA LEU A 103 13.86 -22.81 44.14
C LEU A 103 14.28 -21.36 43.95
N MET A 104 14.94 -20.77 44.95
CA MET A 104 15.48 -19.41 44.90
C MET A 104 16.52 -19.24 43.76
N ALA A 105 17.43 -20.20 43.62
CA ALA A 105 18.44 -20.16 42.55
C ALA A 105 17.77 -20.30 41.14
N LEU A 106 16.86 -21.25 40.96
CA LEU A 106 16.13 -21.45 39.70
C LEU A 106 15.22 -20.26 39.38
N GLY A 107 14.48 -19.73 40.37
CA GLY A 107 13.65 -18.55 40.22
C GLY A 107 14.46 -17.31 39.83
N THR A 108 15.65 -17.14 40.42
CA THR A 108 16.58 -16.06 40.05
C THR A 108 17.10 -16.24 38.64
N ALA A 109 17.48 -17.45 38.25
CA ALA A 109 17.95 -17.74 36.90
C ALA A 109 16.89 -17.42 35.85
N ILE A 110 15.63 -17.82 36.07
CA ILE A 110 14.54 -17.55 35.12
C ILE A 110 14.16 -16.06 35.08
N TYR A 111 14.15 -15.38 36.23
CA TYR A 111 13.89 -13.94 36.32
C TYR A 111 14.95 -13.12 35.56
N ILE A 112 16.23 -13.42 35.74
CA ILE A 112 17.32 -12.72 35.08
C ILE A 112 17.38 -13.12 33.59
N TYR A 113 17.38 -14.41 33.25
CA TYR A 113 17.55 -14.86 31.88
C TYR A 113 16.30 -14.66 31.03
N GLY A 114 15.16 -15.18 31.48
CA GLY A 114 13.89 -15.13 30.77
C GLY A 114 13.20 -13.76 30.90
N GLY A 115 13.29 -13.11 32.06
CA GLY A 115 12.69 -11.82 32.36
C GLY A 115 13.42 -10.61 31.78
N MET A 116 14.71 -10.75 31.41
CA MET A 116 15.57 -9.65 30.93
C MET A 116 14.97 -8.82 29.78
N PRO A 117 14.33 -9.41 28.74
CA PRO A 117 13.72 -8.61 27.67
C PRO A 117 12.66 -7.64 28.20
N PHE A 118 11.82 -8.09 29.13
CA PHE A 118 10.76 -7.27 29.72
C PHE A 118 11.33 -6.18 30.63
N LEU A 119 12.34 -6.49 31.43
CA LEU A 119 13.03 -5.52 32.27
C LEU A 119 13.74 -4.42 31.48
N LYS A 120 14.44 -4.79 30.40
CA LYS A 120 15.06 -3.82 29.47
C LYS A 120 14.00 -3.00 28.75
N GLY A 121 12.91 -3.62 28.31
CA GLY A 121 11.78 -2.97 27.67
C GLY A 121 11.13 -1.93 28.59
N MET A 122 10.90 -2.23 29.86
CA MET A 122 10.39 -1.29 30.87
C MET A 122 11.31 -0.04 30.97
N VAL A 123 12.61 -0.22 31.06
CA VAL A 123 13.54 0.91 31.11
C VAL A 123 13.44 1.77 29.86
N GLY A 124 13.28 1.16 28.68
CA GLY A 124 13.05 1.86 27.42
C GLY A 124 11.74 2.65 27.40
N GLU A 125 10.62 2.03 27.82
CA GLU A 125 9.30 2.66 27.90
C GLU A 125 9.28 3.84 28.88
N ILE A 126 9.92 3.71 30.04
CA ILE A 126 10.01 4.78 31.04
C ILE A 126 10.86 5.95 30.49
N LYS A 127 12.01 5.67 29.85
CA LYS A 127 12.86 6.72 29.26
C LYS A 127 12.16 7.48 28.13
N SER A 128 11.36 6.78 27.33
CA SER A 128 10.59 7.39 26.24
C SER A 128 9.27 8.02 26.69
N LYS A 129 8.94 7.95 28.00
CA LYS A 129 7.66 8.39 28.59
C LYS A 129 6.43 7.74 27.93
N ALA A 130 6.61 6.53 27.42
CA ALA A 130 5.58 5.74 26.74
C ALA A 130 5.35 4.43 27.49
N ILE A 131 4.80 4.52 28.72
CA ILE A 131 4.50 3.36 29.55
C ILE A 131 3.52 2.44 28.82
N GLY A 132 3.86 1.15 28.73
CA GLY A 132 3.11 0.15 27.97
C GLY A 132 3.23 -1.27 28.51
N MET A 133 3.20 -2.24 27.60
CA MET A 133 3.19 -3.67 27.92
C MET A 133 4.42 -4.14 28.70
N MET A 134 5.62 -3.73 28.27
CA MET A 134 6.85 -4.19 28.90
C MET A 134 6.95 -3.75 30.35
N THR A 135 6.44 -2.55 30.68
CA THR A 135 6.39 -2.05 32.06
C THR A 135 5.45 -2.88 32.92
N LEU A 136 4.26 -3.23 32.43
CA LEU A 136 3.28 -4.04 33.19
C LEU A 136 3.82 -5.44 33.49
N VAL A 137 4.39 -6.10 32.47
CA VAL A 137 4.97 -7.44 32.63
C VAL A 137 6.18 -7.41 33.56
N ALA A 138 7.09 -6.45 33.36
CA ALA A 138 8.27 -6.30 34.22
C ALA A 138 7.89 -6.03 35.68
N LEU A 139 6.86 -5.23 35.92
CA LEU A 139 6.34 -4.98 37.27
C LEU A 139 5.77 -6.26 37.89
N ALA A 140 4.94 -6.98 37.13
CA ALA A 140 4.32 -8.23 37.61
C ALA A 140 5.36 -9.31 37.97
N ILE A 141 6.33 -9.57 37.06
CA ILE A 141 7.40 -10.55 37.33
C ILE A 141 8.33 -10.09 38.49
N SER A 142 8.54 -8.77 38.64
CA SER A 142 9.37 -8.26 39.72
C SER A 142 8.68 -8.41 41.07
N VAL A 143 7.38 -8.10 41.17
CA VAL A 143 6.60 -8.31 42.39
C VAL A 143 6.61 -9.79 42.79
N ALA A 144 6.32 -10.68 41.85
CA ALA A 144 6.36 -12.13 42.11
C ALA A 144 7.75 -12.60 42.57
N TYR A 145 8.81 -12.11 41.94
CA TYR A 145 10.20 -12.47 42.26
C TYR A 145 10.61 -11.98 43.66
N PHE A 146 10.46 -10.69 43.96
CA PHE A 146 10.91 -10.14 45.21
C PHE A 146 10.10 -10.66 46.42
N TYR A 147 8.80 -10.88 46.22
CA TYR A 147 7.97 -11.51 47.25
C TYR A 147 8.43 -12.96 47.49
N SER A 148 8.62 -13.76 46.46
CA SER A 148 9.10 -15.16 46.61
C SER A 148 10.48 -15.24 47.25
N MET A 149 11.34 -14.29 46.94
CA MET A 149 12.67 -14.17 47.60
C MET A 149 12.52 -13.89 49.10
N ALA A 150 11.61 -12.99 49.48
CA ALA A 150 11.37 -12.70 50.87
C ALA A 150 10.84 -13.93 51.63
N VAL A 151 9.90 -14.70 51.02
CA VAL A 151 9.38 -15.95 51.58
C VAL A 151 10.49 -16.99 51.71
N ALA A 152 11.35 -17.17 50.72
CA ALA A 152 12.47 -18.10 50.78
C ALA A 152 13.50 -17.75 51.87
N LEU A 153 13.60 -16.46 52.21
CA LEU A 153 14.44 -15.95 53.29
C LEU A 153 13.76 -15.97 54.67
N GLY A 154 12.55 -16.46 54.81
CA GLY A 154 11.86 -16.67 56.08
C GLY A 154 10.65 -15.75 56.35
N PHE A 155 10.21 -14.94 55.36
CA PHE A 155 8.95 -14.20 55.48
C PHE A 155 7.76 -15.19 55.46
N PRO A 156 6.73 -15.01 56.31
CA PRO A 156 5.60 -15.90 56.33
C PRO A 156 4.77 -15.79 55.08
N GLY A 157 4.42 -16.92 54.43
CA GLY A 157 3.63 -16.99 53.21
C GLY A 157 4.03 -18.16 52.29
N MET A 158 3.36 -18.27 51.16
CA MET A 158 3.73 -19.19 50.06
C MET A 158 4.44 -18.43 48.96
N ASP A 159 5.48 -19.02 48.39
CA ASP A 159 6.23 -18.43 47.32
C ASP A 159 5.45 -18.45 46.00
N PHE A 160 5.79 -17.56 45.06
CA PHE A 160 5.21 -17.44 43.72
C PHE A 160 6.23 -17.81 42.61
N PHE A 161 7.23 -18.63 42.92
CA PHE A 161 8.25 -19.00 41.89
C PHE A 161 7.65 -19.76 40.73
N TRP A 162 6.62 -20.58 40.96
CA TRP A 162 5.97 -21.29 39.85
C TRP A 162 5.12 -20.36 38.96
N GLU A 163 4.41 -19.37 39.55
CA GLU A 163 3.69 -18.33 38.81
C GLU A 163 4.66 -17.46 38.02
N LEU A 164 5.75 -17.03 38.65
CA LEU A 164 6.82 -16.26 37.99
C LEU A 164 7.37 -17.00 36.76
N ALA A 165 7.68 -18.29 36.92
CA ALA A 165 8.26 -19.12 35.88
C ALA A 165 7.28 -19.33 34.71
N THR A 166 6.05 -19.73 35.02
CA THR A 166 5.00 -19.94 34.01
C THR A 166 4.62 -18.64 33.30
N LEU A 167 4.53 -17.53 34.03
CA LEU A 167 4.25 -16.22 33.45
C LEU A 167 5.35 -15.82 32.43
N ILE A 168 6.62 -15.93 32.82
CA ILE A 168 7.74 -15.60 31.93
C ILE A 168 7.71 -16.47 30.66
N VAL A 169 7.51 -17.79 30.80
CA VAL A 169 7.42 -18.72 29.66
C VAL A 169 6.30 -18.35 28.69
N ILE A 170 5.09 -18.11 29.22
CA ILE A 170 3.93 -17.74 28.42
C ILE A 170 4.15 -16.40 27.73
N MET A 171 4.73 -15.42 28.41
CA MET A 171 5.03 -14.11 27.85
C MET A 171 6.09 -14.14 26.75
N LEU A 172 7.15 -14.95 26.93
CA LEU A 172 8.17 -15.15 25.91
C LEU A 172 7.57 -15.77 24.64
N LEU A 173 6.70 -16.78 24.81
CA LEU A 173 6.01 -17.42 23.70
C LEU A 173 5.04 -16.45 23.00
N GLY A 174 4.23 -15.73 23.79
CA GLY A 174 3.28 -14.75 23.26
C GLY A 174 3.97 -13.66 22.43
N HIS A 175 5.06 -13.11 22.95
CA HIS A 175 5.82 -12.07 22.26
C HIS A 175 6.55 -12.60 21.01
N TRP A 176 7.06 -13.82 21.05
CA TRP A 176 7.61 -14.48 19.87
C TRP A 176 6.56 -14.70 18.77
N LEU A 177 5.34 -15.13 19.13
CA LEU A 177 4.22 -15.28 18.18
C LEU A 177 3.81 -13.95 17.56
N GLU A 178 3.79 -12.90 18.38
CA GLU A 178 3.53 -11.52 17.93
C GLU A 178 4.55 -11.09 16.86
N MET A 179 5.84 -11.16 17.18
CA MET A 179 6.92 -10.78 16.26
C MET A 179 6.89 -11.62 14.98
N ARG A 180 6.63 -12.94 15.09
CA ARG A 180 6.50 -13.83 13.95
C ARG A 180 5.33 -13.43 13.04
N SER A 181 4.21 -13.02 13.61
CA SER A 181 3.03 -12.56 12.85
C SER A 181 3.31 -11.24 12.11
N GLN A 182 4.01 -10.30 12.75
CA GLN A 182 4.43 -9.05 12.11
C GLN A 182 5.41 -9.31 10.95
N MET A 183 6.40 -10.19 11.14
CA MET A 183 7.34 -10.57 10.08
C MET A 183 6.70 -11.33 8.93
N ALA A 184 5.69 -12.18 9.19
CA ALA A 184 4.98 -12.87 8.13
C ALA A 184 4.26 -11.90 7.17
N ALA A 185 3.75 -10.80 7.69
CA ALA A 185 3.16 -9.73 6.87
C ALA A 185 4.22 -8.98 6.04
N SER A 186 5.43 -8.79 6.56
CA SER A 186 6.56 -8.18 5.82
C SER A 186 7.16 -9.11 4.75
N LYS A 187 7.03 -10.44 4.89
CA LYS A 187 7.52 -11.39 3.88
C LYS A 187 6.88 -11.24 2.50
N ALA A 188 5.65 -10.78 2.45
CA ALA A 188 4.97 -10.57 1.18
C ALA A 188 5.61 -9.40 0.38
N LEU A 189 6.21 -8.42 1.04
CA LEU A 189 7.02 -7.40 0.38
C LEU A 189 8.33 -7.99 -0.18
N GLN A 190 8.95 -8.93 0.55
CA GLN A 190 10.15 -9.64 0.06
C GLN A 190 9.87 -10.46 -1.21
N SER A 191 8.63 -10.94 -1.41
CA SER A 191 8.28 -11.64 -2.65
C SER A 191 8.27 -10.72 -3.87
N LEU A 192 7.98 -9.43 -3.73
CA LEU A 192 8.12 -8.44 -4.81
C LEU A 192 9.60 -8.21 -5.16
N VAL A 193 10.46 -8.10 -4.17
CA VAL A 193 11.93 -7.98 -4.41
C VAL A 193 12.48 -9.22 -5.11
N ALA A 194 11.95 -10.41 -4.78
CA ALA A 194 12.35 -11.68 -5.39
C ALA A 194 11.92 -11.81 -6.88
N LEU A 195 11.12 -10.88 -7.41
CA LEU A 195 10.78 -10.85 -8.84
C LEU A 195 11.97 -10.44 -9.72
N LEU A 196 12.91 -9.67 -9.19
CA LEU A 196 14.10 -9.28 -9.95
C LEU A 196 15.10 -10.45 -10.06
N PRO A 197 15.76 -10.63 -11.20
CA PRO A 197 16.84 -11.60 -11.36
C PRO A 197 18.11 -11.09 -10.65
N ASN A 198 19.00 -12.00 -10.26
CA ASN A 198 20.31 -11.64 -9.71
C ASN A 198 21.30 -11.22 -10.78
N ASP A 199 21.20 -11.85 -11.95
CA ASP A 199 22.09 -11.66 -13.10
C ASP A 199 21.27 -11.26 -14.34
N VAL A 200 21.89 -10.48 -15.22
CA VAL A 200 21.26 -9.93 -16.42
C VAL A 200 22.20 -10.16 -17.62
N THR A 201 21.65 -10.53 -18.78
CA THR A 201 22.40 -10.63 -20.02
C THR A 201 22.26 -9.34 -20.82
N ILE A 202 23.35 -8.65 -21.08
CA ILE A 202 23.38 -7.43 -21.89
C ILE A 202 24.18 -7.65 -23.15
N GLU A 203 23.91 -6.84 -24.18
CA GLU A 203 24.70 -6.80 -25.42
C GLU A 203 25.75 -5.68 -25.31
N ARG A 204 27.05 -6.03 -25.39
CA ARG A 204 28.17 -5.09 -25.50
C ARG A 204 29.03 -5.44 -26.71
N ASN A 205 29.23 -4.48 -27.59
CA ASN A 205 30.03 -4.67 -28.85
C ASN A 205 29.56 -5.86 -29.74
N GLY A 206 28.23 -6.18 -29.68
CA GLY A 206 27.65 -7.29 -30.45
C GLY A 206 27.77 -8.66 -29.76
N GLU A 207 28.35 -8.75 -28.56
CA GLU A 207 28.44 -9.97 -27.78
C GLU A 207 27.52 -9.95 -26.55
N ALA A 208 26.94 -11.12 -26.24
CA ALA A 208 26.09 -11.28 -25.03
C ALA A 208 26.98 -11.50 -23.82
N VAL A 209 26.98 -10.54 -22.89
CA VAL A 209 27.74 -10.56 -21.65
C VAL A 209 26.78 -10.65 -20.44
N LYS A 210 27.08 -11.56 -19.51
CA LYS A 210 26.32 -11.69 -18.27
C LYS A 210 26.93 -10.81 -17.19
N ILE A 211 26.12 -9.90 -16.61
CA ILE A 211 26.51 -8.98 -15.55
C ILE A 211 25.58 -9.15 -14.33
N LYS A 212 25.95 -8.59 -13.19
CA LYS A 212 25.04 -8.50 -12.05
C LYS A 212 24.01 -7.40 -12.25
N LEU A 213 22.83 -7.54 -11.63
CA LEU A 213 21.76 -6.54 -11.74
C LEU A 213 22.18 -5.13 -11.28
N ASP A 214 23.05 -5.04 -10.28
CA ASP A 214 23.56 -3.77 -9.72
C ASP A 214 24.56 -3.06 -10.65
N GLU A 215 25.08 -3.75 -11.69
CA GLU A 215 25.97 -3.19 -12.71
C GLU A 215 25.21 -2.69 -13.94
N LEU A 216 23.89 -2.95 -14.04
CA LEU A 216 23.06 -2.51 -15.15
C LEU A 216 22.81 -1.00 -15.08
N VAL A 217 22.94 -0.31 -16.22
CA VAL A 217 22.73 1.14 -16.34
C VAL A 217 21.68 1.49 -17.39
N ASN A 218 21.08 2.67 -17.26
CA ASN A 218 20.13 3.18 -18.26
C ASN A 218 20.81 3.31 -19.64
N GLY A 219 20.14 2.81 -20.68
CA GLY A 219 20.63 2.79 -22.02
C GLY A 219 21.31 1.47 -22.45
N ASP A 220 21.58 0.55 -21.50
CA ASP A 220 22.08 -0.79 -21.85
C ASP A 220 21.02 -1.55 -22.66
N THR A 221 21.50 -2.38 -23.61
CA THR A 221 20.64 -3.31 -24.35
C THR A 221 20.60 -4.64 -23.62
N VAL A 222 19.44 -4.99 -23.07
CA VAL A 222 19.23 -6.23 -22.32
C VAL A 222 18.61 -7.30 -23.23
N ILE A 223 19.17 -8.50 -23.22
CA ILE A 223 18.66 -9.67 -23.94
C ILE A 223 17.90 -10.53 -22.95
N ILE A 224 16.61 -10.79 -23.23
CA ILE A 224 15.70 -11.54 -22.36
C ILE A 224 15.22 -12.78 -23.13
N LYS A 225 15.60 -13.94 -22.64
CA LYS A 225 15.22 -15.23 -23.22
C LYS A 225 13.82 -15.66 -22.75
N PRO A 226 13.19 -16.63 -23.45
CA PRO A 226 11.94 -17.22 -23.00
C PRO A 226 12.00 -17.72 -21.56
N GLY A 227 10.98 -17.38 -20.75
CA GLY A 227 10.87 -17.76 -19.34
C GLY A 227 11.74 -16.95 -18.38
N GLU A 228 12.60 -16.04 -18.87
CA GLU A 228 13.42 -15.18 -18.00
C GLU A 228 12.61 -14.01 -17.42
N LYS A 229 13.03 -13.55 -16.24
CA LYS A 229 12.50 -12.34 -15.62
C LYS A 229 13.11 -11.10 -16.27
N ILE A 230 12.30 -10.09 -16.50
CA ILE A 230 12.71 -8.80 -17.03
C ILE A 230 13.40 -8.01 -15.89
N ALA A 231 14.65 -7.62 -16.13
CA ALA A 231 15.53 -7.04 -15.12
C ALA A 231 15.34 -5.52 -14.90
N ALA A 232 14.87 -4.81 -15.92
CA ALA A 232 14.72 -3.36 -15.93
C ALA A 232 13.48 -2.94 -16.73
N ASP A 233 12.98 -1.76 -16.46
CA ASP A 233 12.00 -1.13 -17.33
C ASP A 233 12.68 -0.74 -18.65
N GLY A 234 12.00 -0.89 -19.75
CA GLY A 234 12.61 -0.63 -21.06
C GLY A 234 11.63 -0.59 -22.22
N LEU A 235 12.17 -0.26 -23.40
CA LEU A 235 11.48 -0.34 -24.65
C LEU A 235 12.01 -1.51 -25.47
N VAL A 236 11.13 -2.30 -26.04
CA VAL A 236 11.51 -3.38 -26.96
C VAL A 236 12.10 -2.79 -28.23
N ILE A 237 13.34 -3.13 -28.54
CA ILE A 237 14.03 -2.70 -29.77
C ILE A 237 14.07 -3.81 -30.81
N GLU A 238 13.98 -5.09 -30.40
CA GLU A 238 14.00 -6.24 -31.31
C GLU A 238 13.23 -7.40 -30.68
N GLY A 239 12.48 -8.15 -31.49
CA GLY A 239 11.75 -9.33 -31.09
C GLY A 239 10.25 -9.10 -30.84
N SER A 240 9.55 -10.19 -30.54
CA SER A 240 8.13 -10.21 -30.15
C SER A 240 7.90 -11.37 -29.22
N SER A 241 7.17 -11.14 -28.14
CA SER A 241 6.82 -12.16 -27.14
C SER A 241 5.54 -11.82 -26.39
N SER A 242 4.96 -12.79 -25.71
CA SER A 242 3.94 -12.57 -24.68
C SER A 242 4.63 -12.37 -23.33
N VAL A 243 4.30 -11.32 -22.58
CA VAL A 243 4.90 -11.01 -21.28
C VAL A 243 3.85 -11.13 -20.19
N ASN A 244 4.15 -11.91 -19.18
CA ASN A 244 3.27 -12.05 -18.01
C ASN A 244 3.60 -10.97 -16.99
N GLU A 245 2.70 -10.00 -16.84
CA GLU A 245 2.79 -8.87 -15.91
C GLU A 245 1.90 -9.06 -14.67
N SER A 246 1.30 -10.25 -14.48
CA SER A 246 0.27 -10.52 -13.45
C SER A 246 0.71 -10.25 -12.01
N MET A 247 1.99 -10.40 -11.72
CA MET A 247 2.54 -10.13 -10.38
C MET A 247 2.58 -8.64 -10.03
N LEU A 248 2.48 -7.77 -11.04
CA LEU A 248 2.55 -6.30 -10.89
C LEU A 248 1.19 -5.66 -11.13
N THR A 249 0.45 -6.15 -12.12
CA THR A 249 -0.84 -5.58 -12.54
C THR A 249 -2.04 -6.34 -11.96
N GLY A 250 -1.84 -7.59 -11.54
CA GLY A 250 -2.92 -8.48 -11.12
C GLY A 250 -3.70 -9.14 -12.27
N GLU A 251 -3.41 -8.77 -13.52
CA GLU A 251 -4.06 -9.35 -14.71
C GLU A 251 -3.41 -10.66 -15.11
N SER A 252 -4.23 -11.72 -15.23
CA SER A 252 -3.71 -13.08 -15.52
C SER A 252 -3.39 -13.34 -16.99
N VAL A 253 -3.83 -12.45 -17.89
CA VAL A 253 -3.63 -12.62 -19.34
C VAL A 253 -2.29 -12.03 -19.76
N PRO A 254 -1.37 -12.81 -20.38
CA PRO A 254 -0.11 -12.26 -20.87
C PRO A 254 -0.31 -11.21 -21.96
N VAL A 255 0.48 -10.14 -21.91
CA VAL A 255 0.39 -9.00 -22.83
C VAL A 255 1.39 -9.20 -23.96
N LYS A 256 0.92 -9.12 -25.22
CA LYS A 256 1.81 -9.18 -26.39
C LYS A 256 2.67 -7.93 -26.49
N LYS A 257 4.00 -8.10 -26.49
CA LYS A 257 4.98 -7.02 -26.65
C LYS A 257 5.69 -7.17 -28.00
N GLN A 258 5.82 -6.05 -28.68
CA GLN A 258 6.49 -5.93 -29.99
C GLN A 258 7.44 -4.74 -29.93
N VAL A 259 8.17 -4.48 -30.99
CA VAL A 259 9.06 -3.31 -31.11
C VAL A 259 8.29 -2.04 -30.72
N GLU A 260 8.94 -1.15 -29.96
CA GLU A 260 8.40 0.06 -29.32
C GLU A 260 7.44 -0.16 -28.12
N ALA A 261 7.12 -1.42 -27.79
CA ALA A 261 6.33 -1.70 -26.59
C ALA A 261 7.17 -1.51 -25.32
N LYS A 262 6.55 -0.92 -24.29
CA LYS A 262 7.13 -0.81 -22.93
C LYS A 262 7.05 -2.16 -22.22
N VAL A 263 8.12 -2.52 -21.52
CA VAL A 263 8.19 -3.66 -20.60
C VAL A 263 8.58 -3.18 -19.21
N ILE A 264 8.14 -3.90 -18.18
CA ILE A 264 8.26 -3.53 -16.76
C ILE A 264 9.16 -4.55 -16.06
N ALA A 265 10.10 -4.07 -15.24
CA ALA A 265 10.96 -4.90 -14.42
C ALA A 265 10.14 -5.81 -13.48
N GLY A 266 10.54 -7.07 -13.34
CA GLY A 266 9.84 -8.06 -12.53
C GLY A 266 8.78 -8.89 -13.29
N SER A 267 8.43 -8.52 -14.52
CA SER A 267 7.59 -9.34 -15.41
C SER A 267 8.34 -10.57 -15.92
N ILE A 268 7.61 -11.58 -16.40
CA ILE A 268 8.20 -12.81 -16.94
C ILE A 268 7.97 -12.85 -18.45
N ASN A 269 9.06 -13.01 -19.20
CA ASN A 269 9.01 -13.16 -20.64
C ASN A 269 8.43 -14.54 -21.03
N GLY A 270 7.58 -14.58 -22.06
CA GLY A 270 6.94 -15.80 -22.56
C GLY A 270 7.80 -16.52 -23.60
N ASP A 271 7.29 -16.64 -24.81
CA ASP A 271 7.78 -17.60 -25.81
C ASP A 271 8.90 -17.07 -26.72
N GLY A 272 9.04 -15.75 -26.85
CA GLY A 272 10.00 -15.10 -27.76
C GLY A 272 11.25 -14.59 -27.04
N VAL A 273 12.29 -14.30 -27.81
CA VAL A 273 13.44 -13.52 -27.33
C VAL A 273 13.13 -12.04 -27.50
N LEU A 274 13.36 -11.25 -26.46
CA LEU A 274 13.23 -9.80 -26.51
C LEU A 274 14.60 -9.15 -26.31
N LYS A 275 14.91 -8.13 -27.12
CA LYS A 275 15.95 -7.16 -26.79
C LYS A 275 15.29 -5.86 -26.40
N ILE A 276 15.64 -5.34 -25.25
CA ILE A 276 15.08 -4.09 -24.71
C ILE A 276 16.21 -3.08 -24.48
N LYS A 277 15.89 -1.82 -24.68
CA LYS A 277 16.75 -0.72 -24.23
C LYS A 277 16.28 -0.31 -22.84
N ALA A 278 17.14 -0.46 -21.83
CA ALA A 278 16.83 -0.13 -20.44
C ALA A 278 16.57 1.38 -20.28
N THR A 279 15.43 1.75 -19.68
CA THR A 279 15.02 3.14 -19.43
C THR A 279 14.84 3.44 -17.97
N GLY A 280 14.66 2.41 -17.12
CA GLY A 280 14.52 2.51 -15.66
C GLY A 280 15.24 1.37 -14.97
N VAL A 281 16.36 1.65 -14.30
CA VAL A 281 17.17 0.67 -13.57
C VAL A 281 17.31 1.01 -12.09
N GLY A 282 17.57 0.02 -11.24
CA GLY A 282 17.79 0.23 -9.84
C GLY A 282 16.62 0.96 -9.17
N LYS A 283 16.88 2.04 -8.45
CA LYS A 283 15.87 2.83 -7.73
C LYS A 283 14.82 3.48 -8.63
N ASP A 284 15.17 3.73 -9.88
CA ASP A 284 14.29 4.40 -10.84
C ASP A 284 13.34 3.42 -11.54
N SER A 285 13.54 2.09 -11.37
CA SER A 285 12.62 1.10 -11.92
C SER A 285 11.25 1.18 -11.25
N TYR A 286 10.21 0.91 -12.03
CA TYR A 286 8.82 0.87 -11.57
C TYR A 286 8.63 -0.03 -10.35
N LEU A 287 9.21 -1.24 -10.38
CA LEU A 287 9.10 -2.18 -9.25
C LEU A 287 9.72 -1.63 -7.96
N ASN A 288 10.88 -0.96 -8.04
CA ASN A 288 11.50 -0.36 -6.85
C ASN A 288 10.73 0.87 -6.35
N LYS A 289 10.13 1.66 -7.24
CA LYS A 289 9.19 2.73 -6.86
C LYS A 289 7.98 2.14 -6.12
N VAL A 290 7.38 1.05 -6.61
CA VAL A 290 6.28 0.34 -5.93
C VAL A 290 6.70 -0.17 -4.55
N ILE A 291 7.88 -0.80 -4.44
CA ILE A 291 8.42 -1.28 -3.17
C ILE A 291 8.58 -0.12 -2.16
N SER A 292 9.14 1.01 -2.60
CA SER A 292 9.30 2.20 -1.75
C SER A 292 7.94 2.74 -1.28
N LEU A 293 6.97 2.89 -2.19
CA LEU A 293 5.62 3.34 -1.85
C LEU A 293 4.94 2.42 -0.81
N VAL A 294 5.10 1.10 -0.95
CA VAL A 294 4.57 0.13 0.02
C VAL A 294 5.26 0.26 1.38
N GLN A 295 6.58 0.46 1.42
CA GLN A 295 7.34 0.68 2.65
C GLN A 295 6.91 1.97 3.35
N ASP A 296 6.78 3.06 2.61
CA ASP A 296 6.35 4.36 3.13
C ASP A 296 4.92 4.28 3.68
N ALA A 297 4.01 3.62 2.95
CA ALA A 297 2.64 3.40 3.40
C ALA A 297 2.55 2.53 4.67
N GLN A 298 3.44 1.55 4.83
CA GLN A 298 3.52 0.73 6.05
C GLN A 298 4.11 1.50 7.23
N ALA A 299 5.06 2.41 6.98
CA ALA A 299 5.69 3.24 8.02
C ALA A 299 4.77 4.38 8.49
N ALA A 300 3.86 4.86 7.64
CA ALA A 300 2.95 5.94 7.96
C ALA A 300 1.87 5.49 8.97
N LYS A 301 1.79 6.17 10.13
CA LYS A 301 0.74 5.91 11.12
C LYS A 301 -0.61 6.47 10.66
N SER A 302 -1.63 5.63 10.70
CA SER A 302 -3.00 6.03 10.40
C SER A 302 -3.73 6.60 11.63
N ASN A 303 -4.88 7.26 11.40
CA ASN A 303 -5.73 7.74 12.48
C ASN A 303 -6.24 6.60 13.38
N THR A 304 -6.53 5.44 12.79
CA THR A 304 -6.98 4.25 13.53
C THR A 304 -5.86 3.68 14.40
N GLN A 305 -4.61 3.72 13.92
CA GLN A 305 -3.43 3.31 14.69
C GLN A 305 -3.16 4.26 15.86
N ASN A 306 -3.29 5.57 15.65
CA ASN A 306 -3.21 6.57 16.72
C ASN A 306 -4.30 6.39 17.78
N LEU A 307 -5.50 5.95 17.39
CA LEU A 307 -6.56 5.59 18.31
C LEU A 307 -6.18 4.39 19.17
N ALA A 308 -5.63 3.33 18.55
CA ALA A 308 -5.18 2.15 19.27
C ALA A 308 -4.06 2.47 20.29
N ASP A 309 -3.11 3.30 19.91
CA ASP A 309 -2.01 3.74 20.80
C ASP A 309 -2.58 4.50 22.02
N ARG A 310 -3.62 5.33 21.83
CA ARG A 310 -4.31 6.01 22.94
C ARG A 310 -5.05 5.04 23.84
N VAL A 311 -5.79 4.09 23.26
CA VAL A 311 -6.51 3.05 24.01
C VAL A 311 -5.53 2.19 24.81
N ALA A 312 -4.39 1.80 24.23
CA ALA A 312 -3.34 1.05 24.94
C ALA A 312 -2.82 1.80 26.17
N LYS A 313 -2.55 3.10 26.04
CA LYS A 313 -2.14 3.94 27.18
C LYS A 313 -3.19 3.96 28.29
N TRP A 314 -4.45 4.19 27.95
CA TRP A 314 -5.53 4.21 28.92
C TRP A 314 -5.72 2.86 29.63
N LEU A 315 -5.65 1.74 28.89
CA LEU A 315 -5.70 0.39 29.45
C LEU A 315 -4.57 0.15 30.44
N THR A 316 -3.36 0.61 30.12
CA THR A 316 -2.19 0.49 31.02
C THR A 316 -2.43 1.24 32.32
N PHE A 317 -2.96 2.48 32.28
CA PHE A 317 -3.29 3.23 33.49
C PHE A 317 -4.41 2.57 34.31
N ILE A 318 -5.46 2.07 33.63
CA ILE A 318 -6.55 1.33 34.26
C ILE A 318 -6.00 0.06 34.93
N ALA A 319 -5.13 -0.69 34.26
CA ALA A 319 -4.52 -1.89 34.82
C ALA A 319 -3.74 -1.61 36.12
N ILE A 320 -2.97 -0.54 36.17
CA ILE A 320 -2.22 -0.14 37.34
C ILE A 320 -3.18 0.31 38.45
N ALA A 321 -4.13 1.19 38.13
CA ALA A 321 -5.08 1.73 39.14
C ALA A 321 -5.96 0.65 39.73
N VAL A 322 -6.55 -0.23 38.91
CA VAL A 322 -7.37 -1.36 39.36
C VAL A 322 -6.51 -2.38 40.10
N GLY A 323 -5.28 -2.67 39.61
CA GLY A 323 -4.37 -3.57 40.31
C GLY A 323 -4.02 -3.10 41.70
N VAL A 324 -3.62 -1.83 41.87
CA VAL A 324 -3.34 -1.23 43.18
C VAL A 324 -4.61 -1.17 44.07
N GLY A 325 -5.74 -0.78 43.47
CA GLY A 325 -7.03 -0.78 44.21
C GLY A 325 -7.44 -2.18 44.67
N THR A 326 -7.21 -3.21 43.85
CA THR A 326 -7.45 -4.62 44.21
C THR A 326 -6.54 -5.07 45.38
N PHE A 327 -5.26 -4.69 45.30
CA PHE A 327 -4.31 -4.95 46.40
C PHE A 327 -4.78 -4.33 47.71
N VAL A 328 -5.10 -3.03 47.71
CA VAL A 328 -5.56 -2.31 48.91
C VAL A 328 -6.85 -2.94 49.47
N PHE A 329 -7.82 -3.27 48.61
CA PHE A 329 -9.07 -3.89 49.02
C PHE A 329 -8.84 -5.23 49.70
N TRP A 330 -8.10 -6.15 49.07
CA TRP A 330 -7.89 -7.48 49.64
C TRP A 330 -7.02 -7.47 50.87
N TYR A 331 -5.94 -6.67 50.90
CA TYR A 331 -5.08 -6.54 52.08
C TYR A 331 -5.84 -5.97 53.28
N SER A 332 -6.68 -4.97 53.06
CA SER A 332 -7.49 -4.37 54.11
C SER A 332 -8.56 -5.31 54.65
N ASN A 333 -9.12 -6.20 53.82
CA ASN A 333 -10.20 -7.09 54.23
C ASN A 333 -9.70 -8.43 54.80
N SER A 334 -8.64 -9.01 54.25
CA SER A 334 -8.15 -10.35 54.66
C SER A 334 -6.89 -10.30 55.54
N GLY A 335 -6.12 -9.23 55.47
CA GLY A 335 -4.76 -9.17 56.05
C GLY A 335 -3.74 -10.08 55.33
N ASP A 336 -4.17 -10.82 54.31
CA ASP A 336 -3.31 -11.74 53.56
C ASP A 336 -2.56 -11.01 52.45
N LEU A 337 -1.26 -10.74 52.72
CA LEU A 337 -0.38 -10.06 51.76
C LEU A 337 -0.17 -10.88 50.48
N ALA A 338 -0.04 -12.21 50.59
CA ALA A 338 0.17 -13.08 49.47
C ALA A 338 -0.99 -13.05 48.49
N PHE A 339 -2.20 -13.25 48.98
CA PHE A 339 -3.42 -13.20 48.19
C PHE A 339 -3.63 -11.84 47.55
N ALA A 340 -3.41 -10.74 48.32
CA ALA A 340 -3.57 -9.38 47.82
C ALA A 340 -2.57 -9.08 46.66
N LEU A 341 -1.30 -9.50 46.79
CA LEU A 341 -0.29 -9.36 45.77
C LEU A 341 -0.60 -10.21 44.52
N GLU A 342 -1.03 -11.46 44.71
CA GLU A 342 -1.42 -12.33 43.61
C GLU A 342 -2.58 -11.73 42.80
N ARG A 343 -3.61 -11.18 43.44
CA ARG A 343 -4.73 -10.50 42.76
C ARG A 343 -4.27 -9.27 42.01
N MET A 344 -3.41 -8.45 42.60
CA MET A 344 -2.78 -7.29 41.91
C MET A 344 -2.05 -7.70 40.66
N VAL A 345 -1.15 -8.69 40.75
CA VAL A 345 -0.36 -9.22 39.64
C VAL A 345 -1.28 -9.79 38.56
N THR A 346 -2.32 -10.55 38.96
CA THR A 346 -3.29 -11.12 38.03
C THR A 346 -4.00 -10.04 37.22
N VAL A 347 -4.47 -8.97 37.88
CA VAL A 347 -5.12 -7.83 37.23
C VAL A 347 -4.15 -7.18 36.23
N MET A 348 -2.91 -6.88 36.63
CA MET A 348 -1.91 -6.23 35.78
C MET A 348 -1.56 -7.06 34.53
N VAL A 349 -1.37 -8.37 34.70
CA VAL A 349 -1.07 -9.29 33.59
C VAL A 349 -2.25 -9.43 32.66
N THR A 350 -3.45 -9.66 33.21
CA THR A 350 -4.66 -9.88 32.40
C THR A 350 -5.06 -8.63 31.62
N ALA A 351 -4.90 -7.44 32.21
CA ALA A 351 -5.24 -6.16 31.58
C ALA A 351 -4.18 -5.67 30.59
N CYS A 352 -3.07 -6.42 30.41
CA CYS A 352 -1.99 -6.03 29.52
C CYS A 352 -2.49 -5.88 28.06
N PRO A 353 -2.25 -4.75 27.39
CA PRO A 353 -2.74 -4.48 26.03
C PRO A 353 -1.92 -5.19 24.94
N HIS A 354 -1.46 -6.42 25.18
CA HIS A 354 -0.56 -7.16 24.28
C HIS A 354 -1.14 -7.35 22.87
N ALA A 355 -2.37 -7.84 22.76
CA ALA A 355 -3.05 -8.04 21.49
C ALA A 355 -3.24 -6.74 20.69
N LEU A 356 -3.34 -5.60 21.38
CA LEU A 356 -3.57 -4.29 20.77
C LEU A 356 -2.36 -3.79 19.97
N GLY A 357 -1.14 -4.12 20.42
CA GLY A 357 0.09 -3.79 19.70
C GLY A 357 0.18 -4.43 18.31
N VAL A 358 -0.52 -5.55 18.08
CA VAL A 358 -0.56 -6.28 16.80
C VAL A 358 -1.84 -6.01 16.01
N ALA A 359 -2.93 -5.65 16.68
CA ALA A 359 -4.29 -5.62 16.13
C ALA A 359 -4.42 -4.79 14.84
N ILE A 360 -3.83 -3.60 14.81
CA ILE A 360 -3.91 -2.69 13.67
C ILE A 360 -2.70 -2.83 12.74
N PRO A 361 -1.44 -2.84 13.23
CA PRO A 361 -0.27 -2.98 12.35
C PRO A 361 -0.33 -4.19 11.43
N LEU A 362 -0.81 -5.33 11.92
CA LEU A 362 -0.94 -6.55 11.12
C LEU A 362 -1.97 -6.38 9.98
N VAL A 363 -3.13 -5.78 10.24
CA VAL A 363 -4.13 -5.50 9.21
C VAL A 363 -3.58 -4.50 8.19
N VAL A 364 -2.83 -3.48 8.65
CA VAL A 364 -2.15 -2.51 7.77
C VAL A 364 -1.19 -3.24 6.84
N ALA A 365 -0.28 -4.05 7.38
CA ALA A 365 0.72 -4.77 6.59
C ALA A 365 0.07 -5.71 5.56
N ILE A 366 -0.93 -6.51 5.98
CA ILE A 366 -1.66 -7.41 5.07
C ILE A 366 -2.41 -6.62 3.99
N SER A 367 -3.15 -5.55 4.37
CA SER A 367 -3.93 -4.77 3.41
C SER A 367 -3.03 -4.04 2.40
N THR A 368 -1.91 -3.47 2.82
CA THR A 368 -0.98 -2.79 1.92
C THR A 368 -0.35 -3.77 0.93
N THR A 369 0.01 -4.97 1.39
CA THR A 369 0.52 -6.04 0.52
C THR A 369 -0.52 -6.53 -0.48
N LEU A 370 -1.75 -6.83 -0.01
CA LEU A 370 -2.84 -7.25 -0.89
C LEU A 370 -3.19 -6.19 -1.93
N SER A 371 -3.17 -4.91 -1.55
CA SER A 371 -3.37 -3.81 -2.50
C SER A 371 -2.28 -3.80 -3.57
N ALA A 372 -1.02 -3.78 -3.17
CA ALA A 372 0.11 -3.67 -4.09
C ALA A 372 0.16 -4.83 -5.10
N THR A 373 -0.07 -6.07 -4.64
CA THR A 373 -0.10 -7.26 -5.51
C THR A 373 -1.31 -7.32 -6.44
N ASN A 374 -2.28 -6.42 -6.28
CA ASN A 374 -3.45 -6.29 -7.15
C ASN A 374 -3.47 -4.94 -7.89
N GLY A 375 -2.33 -4.28 -8.03
CA GLY A 375 -2.20 -3.03 -8.78
C GLY A 375 -2.84 -1.81 -8.11
N LEU A 376 -3.15 -1.87 -6.81
CA LEU A 376 -3.70 -0.77 -6.02
C LEU A 376 -2.61 -0.22 -5.09
N LEU A 377 -1.91 0.84 -5.47
CA LEU A 377 -0.80 1.37 -4.69
C LEU A 377 -1.32 2.45 -3.72
N ILE A 378 -1.24 2.18 -2.43
CA ILE A 378 -1.63 3.11 -1.37
C ILE A 378 -0.41 3.93 -0.97
N ARG A 379 -0.41 5.22 -1.28
CA ARG A 379 0.62 6.17 -0.86
C ARG A 379 0.28 6.83 0.47
N ASN A 380 -0.98 7.23 0.63
CA ASN A 380 -1.48 7.88 1.85
C ASN A 380 -2.46 6.96 2.59
N ARG A 381 -2.01 6.41 3.72
CA ARG A 381 -2.82 5.50 4.53
C ARG A 381 -4.07 6.15 5.10
N THR A 382 -3.99 7.41 5.51
CA THR A 382 -5.12 8.14 6.08
C THR A 382 -6.21 8.37 5.03
N ALA A 383 -5.83 8.76 3.82
CA ALA A 383 -6.76 8.90 2.69
C ALA A 383 -7.42 7.55 2.35
N PHE A 384 -6.64 6.45 2.31
CA PHE A 384 -7.20 5.11 2.11
C PHE A 384 -8.24 4.73 3.18
N GLU A 385 -8.01 5.03 4.45
CA GLU A 385 -9.00 4.81 5.51
C GLU A 385 -10.22 5.74 5.37
N THR A 386 -10.05 6.92 4.77
CA THR A 386 -11.13 7.87 4.51
C THR A 386 -12.08 7.39 3.41
N THR A 387 -11.63 6.49 2.51
CA THR A 387 -12.48 5.93 1.43
C THR A 387 -13.78 5.32 1.94
N ARG A 388 -13.82 4.81 3.16
CA ARG A 388 -15.04 4.27 3.80
C ARG A 388 -16.14 5.31 4.05
N LYS A 389 -15.78 6.60 4.11
CA LYS A 389 -16.68 7.72 4.38
C LYS A 389 -17.06 8.49 3.12
N LEU A 390 -16.55 8.08 1.96
CA LEU A 390 -16.84 8.77 0.70
C LEU A 390 -18.34 8.82 0.45
N SER A 391 -18.81 10.02 0.13
CA SER A 391 -20.20 10.31 -0.27
C SER A 391 -20.28 10.74 -1.73
N VAL A 392 -19.21 11.34 -2.26
CA VAL A 392 -19.12 11.83 -3.63
C VAL A 392 -17.81 11.38 -4.25
N ILE A 393 -17.88 10.99 -5.52
CA ILE A 393 -16.70 10.78 -6.36
C ILE A 393 -16.85 11.58 -7.65
N ILE A 394 -15.79 12.29 -8.02
CA ILE A 394 -15.71 13.07 -9.23
C ILE A 394 -14.70 12.38 -10.16
N PHE A 395 -15.14 12.07 -11.38
CA PHE A 395 -14.29 11.46 -12.40
C PHE A 395 -13.91 12.50 -13.46
N ASP A 396 -12.62 12.59 -13.76
CA ASP A 396 -12.23 13.17 -15.05
C ASP A 396 -12.74 12.29 -16.19
N LYS A 397 -13.05 12.89 -17.34
CA LYS A 397 -13.51 12.14 -18.51
C LYS A 397 -12.38 11.42 -19.20
N THR A 398 -11.41 12.20 -19.68
CA THR A 398 -10.39 11.76 -20.66
C THR A 398 -9.31 10.89 -20.01
N GLY A 399 -9.03 9.71 -20.55
CA GLY A 399 -8.04 8.81 -19.98
C GLY A 399 -8.49 8.06 -18.72
N THR A 400 -9.59 8.47 -18.09
CA THR A 400 -10.15 7.86 -16.86
C THR A 400 -11.39 7.03 -17.17
N LEU A 401 -12.53 7.63 -17.48
CA LEU A 401 -13.74 6.92 -17.89
C LEU A 401 -13.74 6.54 -19.37
N THR A 402 -12.93 7.23 -20.18
CA THR A 402 -12.74 6.98 -21.59
C THR A 402 -11.30 6.52 -21.86
N GLN A 403 -11.05 6.02 -23.06
CA GLN A 403 -9.72 5.52 -23.44
C GLN A 403 -8.70 6.63 -23.66
N GLY A 404 -9.12 7.90 -23.72
CA GLY A 404 -8.25 9.05 -24.03
C GLY A 404 -7.78 9.06 -25.48
N SER A 405 -8.33 8.19 -26.29
CA SER A 405 -8.01 8.05 -27.73
C SER A 405 -9.28 8.23 -28.55
N HIS A 406 -9.28 9.26 -29.37
CA HIS A 406 -10.37 9.45 -30.34
C HIS A 406 -10.29 8.32 -31.37
N ARG A 407 -11.35 7.52 -31.48
CA ARG A 407 -11.49 6.50 -32.52
C ARG A 407 -12.51 6.94 -33.57
N VAL A 408 -12.26 6.54 -34.83
CA VAL A 408 -13.24 6.73 -35.87
C VAL A 408 -14.48 5.89 -35.55
N GLN A 409 -15.62 6.55 -35.43
CA GLN A 409 -16.92 5.93 -35.20
C GLN A 409 -17.59 5.57 -36.51
N LYS A 410 -17.65 6.55 -37.42
CA LYS A 410 -18.25 6.37 -38.76
C LYS A 410 -17.36 6.99 -39.83
N THR A 411 -17.40 6.40 -41.00
CA THR A 411 -16.83 6.94 -42.21
C THR A 411 -17.93 6.94 -43.28
N ILE A 412 -18.33 8.10 -43.72
CA ILE A 412 -19.48 8.29 -44.58
C ILE A 412 -19.01 8.89 -45.91
N PRO A 413 -19.00 8.11 -47.00
CA PRO A 413 -18.80 8.64 -48.35
C PRO A 413 -19.94 9.58 -48.73
N LEU A 414 -19.62 10.74 -49.30
CA LEU A 414 -20.60 11.68 -49.84
C LEU A 414 -20.69 11.62 -51.38
N THR A 415 -19.82 10.83 -51.99
CA THR A 415 -19.79 10.62 -53.44
C THR A 415 -19.55 9.14 -53.75
N ASP A 416 -20.09 8.63 -54.86
CA ASP A 416 -19.90 7.24 -55.31
C ASP A 416 -18.46 6.95 -55.81
N LYS A 417 -17.59 7.99 -55.89
CA LYS A 417 -16.21 7.87 -56.41
C LYS A 417 -15.25 7.24 -55.43
N TYR A 418 -15.55 7.27 -54.14
CA TYR A 418 -14.67 6.83 -53.07
C TYR A 418 -15.43 5.93 -52.07
N THR A 419 -14.78 4.85 -51.67
CA THR A 419 -15.26 3.98 -50.60
C THR A 419 -14.92 4.53 -49.21
N GLY A 420 -15.54 4.00 -48.16
CA GLY A 420 -15.14 4.36 -46.79
C GLY A 420 -13.68 4.06 -46.46
N ASP A 421 -13.10 3.02 -47.07
CA ASP A 421 -11.71 2.67 -46.88
C ASP A 421 -10.76 3.63 -47.65
N ASP A 422 -11.16 4.10 -48.85
CA ASP A 422 -10.43 5.15 -49.55
C ASP A 422 -10.38 6.45 -48.71
N ILE A 423 -11.51 6.83 -48.12
CA ILE A 423 -11.61 8.02 -47.23
C ILE A 423 -10.62 7.92 -46.08
N ILE A 424 -10.55 6.74 -45.40
CA ILE A 424 -9.61 6.52 -44.31
C ILE A 424 -8.16 6.58 -44.83
N GLN A 425 -7.85 5.98 -45.99
CA GLN A 425 -6.51 5.98 -46.53
C GLN A 425 -6.04 7.39 -46.93
N TYR A 426 -6.87 8.20 -47.61
CA TYR A 426 -6.54 9.59 -47.94
C TYR A 426 -6.39 10.44 -46.69
N ALA A 427 -7.30 10.30 -45.70
CA ALA A 427 -7.25 11.04 -44.44
C ALA A 427 -6.01 10.66 -43.62
N ALA A 428 -5.69 9.38 -43.50
CA ALA A 428 -4.49 8.89 -42.83
C ALA A 428 -3.20 9.37 -43.51
N ALA A 429 -3.17 9.34 -44.85
CA ALA A 429 -2.03 9.80 -45.59
C ALA A 429 -1.70 11.27 -45.34
N VAL A 430 -2.70 12.17 -45.35
CA VAL A 430 -2.46 13.60 -45.11
C VAL A 430 -2.21 13.90 -43.62
N GLN A 431 -2.71 13.05 -42.72
CA GLN A 431 -2.58 13.24 -41.26
C GLN A 431 -1.35 12.56 -40.63
N GLN A 432 -0.57 11.75 -41.39
CA GLN A 432 0.53 10.94 -40.87
C GLN A 432 1.63 11.73 -40.12
N ASN A 433 1.80 13.02 -40.47
CA ASN A 433 2.79 13.90 -39.84
C ASN A 433 2.17 14.81 -38.76
N SER A 434 0.92 14.59 -38.36
CA SER A 434 0.23 15.39 -37.36
C SER A 434 0.20 14.65 -36.02
N GLU A 435 0.60 15.34 -34.93
CA GLU A 435 0.52 14.83 -33.57
C GLU A 435 -0.89 15.00 -32.93
N HIS A 436 -1.85 15.55 -33.68
CA HIS A 436 -3.18 15.80 -33.17
C HIS A 436 -3.94 14.48 -32.87
N HIS A 437 -4.76 14.47 -31.81
CA HIS A 437 -5.50 13.27 -31.39
C HIS A 437 -6.42 12.70 -32.48
N ILE A 438 -6.99 13.55 -33.33
CA ILE A 438 -7.78 13.15 -34.52
C ILE A 438 -6.93 12.32 -35.49
N ALA A 439 -5.71 12.80 -35.78
CA ALA A 439 -4.79 12.12 -36.67
C ALA A 439 -4.40 10.73 -36.15
N LYS A 440 -4.10 10.64 -34.84
CA LYS A 440 -3.80 9.37 -34.18
C LYS A 440 -4.97 8.39 -34.28
N GLY A 441 -6.21 8.86 -34.13
CA GLY A 441 -7.42 8.05 -34.26
C GLY A 441 -7.62 7.49 -35.69
N VAL A 442 -7.41 8.32 -36.71
CA VAL A 442 -7.51 7.90 -38.11
C VAL A 442 -6.41 6.91 -38.47
N LEU A 443 -5.17 7.18 -38.07
CA LEU A 443 -4.01 6.27 -38.30
C LEU A 443 -4.20 4.92 -37.57
N GLN A 444 -4.77 4.93 -36.38
CA GLN A 444 -5.08 3.68 -35.67
C GLN A 444 -6.15 2.88 -36.39
N THR A 445 -7.19 3.53 -36.89
CA THR A 445 -8.26 2.87 -37.66
C THR A 445 -7.72 2.28 -38.96
N LEU A 446 -6.78 2.95 -39.64
CA LEU A 446 -6.09 2.41 -40.80
C LEU A 446 -5.36 1.10 -40.46
N LYS A 447 -4.63 1.08 -39.33
CA LYS A 447 -3.91 -0.11 -38.86
C LYS A 447 -4.89 -1.25 -38.51
N ASP A 448 -5.96 -0.94 -37.76
CA ASP A 448 -6.97 -1.93 -37.33
C ASP A 448 -7.67 -2.60 -38.53
N LYS A 449 -7.86 -1.86 -39.61
CA LYS A 449 -8.41 -2.36 -40.89
C LYS A 449 -7.36 -3.01 -41.81
N ASN A 450 -6.08 -3.05 -41.41
CA ASN A 450 -4.94 -3.52 -42.24
C ASN A 450 -4.89 -2.85 -43.60
N LEU A 451 -5.21 -1.56 -43.69
CA LEU A 451 -5.11 -0.78 -44.92
C LEU A 451 -3.70 -0.22 -45.12
N GLU A 452 -3.29 -0.09 -46.39
CA GLU A 452 -1.98 0.48 -46.76
C GLU A 452 -1.94 1.99 -46.50
N LEU A 453 -0.90 2.48 -45.82
CA LEU A 453 -0.65 3.92 -45.64
C LEU A 453 0.03 4.50 -46.86
N TRP A 454 -0.64 5.40 -47.56
CA TRP A 454 -0.11 6.07 -48.74
C TRP A 454 0.84 7.22 -48.36
N LYS A 455 1.76 7.56 -49.23
CA LYS A 455 2.65 8.70 -49.04
C LYS A 455 1.94 10.02 -49.29
N SER A 456 2.22 11.01 -48.45
CA SER A 456 1.76 12.37 -48.58
C SER A 456 2.97 13.29 -48.85
N GLU A 457 2.79 14.24 -49.75
CA GLU A 457 3.75 15.29 -50.07
C GLU A 457 3.13 16.66 -49.71
N ASN A 458 3.98 17.70 -49.62
CA ASN A 458 3.55 19.10 -49.40
C ASN A 458 2.61 19.27 -48.16
N PHE A 459 2.93 18.56 -47.07
CA PHE A 459 2.13 18.65 -45.83
C PHE A 459 2.13 20.10 -45.30
N GLN A 460 0.92 20.59 -44.95
CA GLN A 460 0.71 21.90 -44.32
C GLN A 460 -0.26 21.76 -43.16
N LEU A 461 0.11 22.33 -42.01
CA LEU A 461 -0.78 22.44 -40.84
C LEU A 461 -1.51 23.78 -40.93
N MET A 462 -2.84 23.73 -40.93
CA MET A 462 -3.72 24.89 -40.82
C MET A 462 -4.19 24.99 -39.37
N GLN A 463 -3.58 25.88 -38.59
CA GLN A 463 -3.79 25.97 -37.14
C GLN A 463 -5.27 26.20 -36.79
N GLY A 464 -5.88 25.35 -35.95
CA GLY A 464 -7.28 25.41 -35.54
C GLY A 464 -8.31 25.03 -36.64
N ILE A 465 -7.86 24.58 -37.82
CA ILE A 465 -8.67 24.29 -38.98
C ILE A 465 -8.51 22.82 -39.41
N GLY A 466 -7.28 22.38 -39.69
CA GLY A 466 -7.01 21.04 -40.19
C GLY A 466 -5.62 20.88 -40.79
N VAL A 467 -5.48 19.90 -41.66
CA VAL A 467 -4.22 19.61 -42.37
C VAL A 467 -4.49 19.45 -43.89
N SER A 468 -3.49 19.77 -44.71
CA SER A 468 -3.56 19.56 -46.15
C SER A 468 -2.28 18.96 -46.68
N GLY A 469 -2.34 18.36 -47.88
CA GLY A 469 -1.18 17.78 -48.56
C GLY A 469 -1.56 17.21 -49.90
N THR A 470 -0.57 16.65 -50.61
CA THR A 470 -0.78 15.98 -51.90
C THR A 470 -0.65 14.48 -51.72
N VAL A 471 -1.70 13.71 -52.10
CA VAL A 471 -1.73 12.26 -51.99
C VAL A 471 -2.10 11.68 -53.36
N LYS A 472 -1.25 10.83 -53.93
CA LYS A 472 -1.47 10.25 -55.26
C LYS A 472 -1.74 11.32 -56.34
N GLY A 473 -1.05 12.47 -56.25
CA GLY A 473 -1.20 13.60 -57.18
C GLY A 473 -2.46 14.44 -57.02
N LYS A 474 -3.26 14.19 -56.00
CA LYS A 474 -4.49 14.97 -55.67
C LYS A 474 -4.28 15.87 -54.46
N SER A 475 -4.87 17.04 -54.49
CA SER A 475 -4.91 17.92 -53.32
C SER A 475 -5.89 17.38 -52.29
N VAL A 476 -5.42 17.08 -51.08
CA VAL A 476 -6.22 16.49 -50.01
C VAL A 476 -6.21 17.39 -48.82
N VAL A 477 -7.40 17.66 -48.26
CA VAL A 477 -7.60 18.43 -47.04
C VAL A 477 -8.43 17.62 -46.05
N ALA A 478 -7.93 17.43 -44.83
CA ALA A 478 -8.67 16.88 -43.72
C ALA A 478 -8.89 17.98 -42.68
N ALA A 479 -10.14 18.43 -42.50
CA ALA A 479 -10.43 19.64 -41.74
C ALA A 479 -11.75 19.54 -40.94
N GLY A 480 -11.82 20.28 -39.85
CA GLY A 480 -13.05 20.46 -39.07
C GLY A 480 -14.02 21.51 -39.67
N PRO A 481 -15.17 21.74 -39.01
CA PRO A 481 -16.19 22.71 -39.43
C PRO A 481 -15.68 24.14 -39.67
N ASN A 482 -14.64 24.55 -38.95
CA ASN A 482 -14.06 25.89 -39.04
C ASN A 482 -13.46 26.16 -40.45
N TYR A 483 -13.07 25.13 -41.21
CA TYR A 483 -12.55 25.27 -42.57
C TYR A 483 -13.55 25.99 -43.49
N PHE A 484 -14.83 25.63 -43.40
CA PHE A 484 -15.90 26.19 -44.24
C PHE A 484 -16.17 27.62 -43.89
N LYS A 485 -16.07 28.01 -42.62
CA LYS A 485 -16.18 29.42 -42.16
C LYS A 485 -15.03 30.25 -42.70
N ASP A 486 -13.80 29.78 -42.57
CA ASP A 486 -12.59 30.47 -42.98
C ASP A 486 -12.56 30.71 -44.50
N LYS A 487 -12.96 29.72 -45.28
CA LYS A 487 -13.03 29.80 -46.76
C LYS A 487 -14.31 30.36 -47.32
N SER A 488 -15.27 30.71 -46.46
CA SER A 488 -16.60 31.20 -46.90
C SER A 488 -17.31 30.20 -47.81
N LEU A 489 -17.10 28.89 -47.61
CA LEU A 489 -17.75 27.80 -48.34
C LEU A 489 -19.04 27.39 -47.69
N ALA A 490 -19.98 26.83 -48.49
CA ALA A 490 -21.23 26.27 -47.99
C ALA A 490 -20.89 25.04 -47.08
N TYR A 491 -21.51 25.01 -45.90
CA TYR A 491 -21.35 23.89 -44.98
C TYR A 491 -22.06 22.67 -45.49
N PRO A 492 -21.40 21.50 -45.63
CA PRO A 492 -22.02 20.29 -46.11
C PRO A 492 -23.15 19.83 -45.17
N GLU A 493 -24.23 19.28 -45.71
CA GLU A 493 -25.27 18.68 -44.90
C GLU A 493 -24.73 17.44 -44.19
N ILE A 494 -24.78 17.47 -42.86
CA ILE A 494 -24.35 16.36 -42.01
C ILE A 494 -25.50 15.39 -41.86
N PRO A 495 -25.33 14.09 -42.19
CA PRO A 495 -26.36 13.07 -42.04
C PRO A 495 -26.93 13.06 -40.60
N LYS A 496 -28.25 12.87 -40.47
CA LYS A 496 -29.02 12.93 -39.22
C LYS A 496 -28.62 11.83 -38.21
N ASP A 497 -27.96 10.79 -38.67
CA ASP A 497 -27.51 9.67 -37.86
C ASP A 497 -26.15 9.95 -37.20
N ILE A 498 -25.53 11.11 -37.46
CA ILE A 498 -24.35 11.60 -36.77
C ILE A 498 -24.76 12.42 -35.53
N ASN A 499 -24.33 11.96 -34.38
CA ASN A 499 -24.53 12.71 -33.15
C ASN A 499 -23.46 13.81 -33.04
N GLN A 500 -23.72 14.98 -33.70
CA GLN A 500 -22.79 16.14 -33.68
C GLN A 500 -22.53 16.68 -32.28
N ASP A 501 -23.35 16.29 -31.30
CA ASP A 501 -23.22 16.71 -29.91
C ASP A 501 -22.21 15.82 -29.12
N ALA A 502 -21.95 14.59 -29.61
CA ALA A 502 -21.05 13.63 -28.99
C ALA A 502 -19.82 13.25 -29.83
N GLU A 503 -19.88 13.51 -31.15
CA GLU A 503 -18.84 13.14 -32.09
C GLU A 503 -18.12 14.35 -32.68
N THR A 504 -16.79 14.27 -32.81
CA THR A 504 -16.00 15.26 -33.54
C THR A 504 -16.11 14.96 -35.04
N VAL A 505 -16.60 15.91 -35.83
CA VAL A 505 -16.75 15.79 -37.25
C VAL A 505 -15.51 16.30 -37.96
N ASN A 506 -14.93 15.49 -38.84
CA ASN A 506 -13.81 15.82 -39.72
C ASN A 506 -14.21 15.56 -41.16
N PHE A 507 -14.06 16.54 -42.03
CA PHE A 507 -14.37 16.47 -43.45
C PHE A 507 -13.13 16.15 -44.23
N LEU A 508 -13.25 15.26 -45.20
CA LEU A 508 -12.22 14.99 -46.18
C LEU A 508 -12.59 15.66 -47.53
N LEU A 509 -11.74 16.54 -47.98
CA LEU A 509 -11.84 17.15 -49.32
C LEU A 509 -10.71 16.62 -50.23
N ILE A 510 -11.07 16.33 -51.45
CA ILE A 510 -10.12 15.95 -52.54
C ILE A 510 -10.39 16.85 -53.72
N ASP A 511 -9.35 17.58 -54.20
CA ASP A 511 -9.44 18.55 -55.26
C ASP A 511 -10.57 19.56 -55.07
N GLU A 512 -10.68 20.10 -53.83
CA GLU A 512 -11.68 21.05 -53.33
C GLU A 512 -13.13 20.51 -53.23
N GLU A 513 -13.41 19.25 -53.65
CA GLU A 513 -14.73 18.57 -53.47
C GLU A 513 -14.77 17.87 -52.12
N VAL A 514 -15.84 18.06 -51.34
CA VAL A 514 -16.04 17.32 -50.10
C VAL A 514 -16.46 15.88 -50.46
N VAL A 515 -15.59 14.93 -50.22
CA VAL A 515 -15.80 13.51 -50.63
C VAL A 515 -16.27 12.61 -49.50
N GLY A 516 -16.09 13.01 -48.26
CA GLY A 516 -16.51 12.20 -47.13
C GLY A 516 -16.44 12.90 -45.76
N ILE A 517 -17.11 12.25 -44.83
CA ILE A 517 -17.13 12.65 -43.41
C ILE A 517 -16.56 11.51 -42.59
N ILE A 518 -15.69 11.87 -41.66
CA ILE A 518 -15.15 10.98 -40.64
C ILE A 518 -15.59 11.51 -39.30
N THR A 519 -16.29 10.70 -38.49
CA THR A 519 -16.63 11.06 -37.13
C THR A 519 -15.74 10.33 -36.14
N LEU A 520 -15.31 11.04 -35.12
CA LEU A 520 -14.46 10.50 -34.05
C LEU A 520 -15.06 10.82 -32.70
N ALA A 521 -14.98 9.87 -31.79
CA ALA A 521 -15.33 10.07 -30.39
C ALA A 521 -14.30 9.39 -29.47
N ASP A 522 -14.19 9.92 -28.27
CA ASP A 522 -13.42 9.27 -27.22
C ASP A 522 -14.27 8.13 -26.63
N THR A 523 -13.81 6.90 -26.81
CA THR A 523 -14.57 5.70 -26.48
C THR A 523 -14.63 5.49 -24.98
N ILE A 524 -15.83 5.33 -24.42
CA ILE A 524 -16.05 4.93 -23.03
C ILE A 524 -15.40 3.56 -22.79
N ARG A 525 -14.68 3.41 -21.67
CA ARG A 525 -14.08 2.13 -21.29
C ARG A 525 -15.18 1.14 -20.90
N GLU A 526 -15.02 -0.12 -21.25
CA GLU A 526 -15.97 -1.19 -20.97
C GLU A 526 -16.32 -1.31 -19.47
N GLY A 527 -15.36 -1.07 -18.59
CA GLY A 527 -15.55 -1.12 -17.13
C GLY A 527 -16.26 0.10 -16.53
N SER A 528 -16.42 1.23 -17.24
CA SER A 528 -16.93 2.49 -16.67
C SER A 528 -18.36 2.36 -16.16
N GLN A 529 -19.25 1.76 -16.97
CA GLN A 529 -20.64 1.54 -16.57
C GLN A 529 -20.75 0.64 -15.32
N GLN A 530 -19.93 -0.43 -15.27
CA GLN A 530 -19.91 -1.35 -14.13
C GLN A 530 -19.40 -0.65 -12.86
N ALA A 531 -18.37 0.21 -13.01
CA ALA A 531 -17.82 1.02 -11.90
C ALA A 531 -18.88 1.95 -11.31
N ILE A 532 -19.57 2.74 -12.14
CA ILE A 532 -20.63 3.66 -11.72
C ILE A 532 -21.78 2.93 -11.05
N ASN A 533 -22.26 1.82 -11.63
CA ASN A 533 -23.31 0.99 -11.04
C ASN A 533 -22.89 0.46 -9.66
N LYS A 534 -21.64 0.03 -9.51
CA LYS A 534 -21.12 -0.45 -8.22
C LYS A 534 -21.06 0.65 -7.18
N LEU A 535 -20.62 1.85 -7.54
CA LEU A 535 -20.60 3.03 -6.66
C LEU A 535 -22.01 3.40 -6.18
N LYS A 536 -23.01 3.36 -7.05
CA LYS A 536 -24.42 3.54 -6.69
C LYS A 536 -24.90 2.54 -5.63
N THR A 537 -24.52 1.26 -5.76
CA THR A 537 -24.84 0.25 -4.73
C THR A 537 -24.18 0.52 -3.37
N MET A 538 -23.11 1.33 -3.36
CA MET A 538 -22.42 1.77 -2.15
C MET A 538 -22.96 3.10 -1.59
N ASN A 539 -24.00 3.69 -2.20
CA ASN A 539 -24.58 5.01 -1.91
C ASN A 539 -23.55 6.14 -2.09
N ILE A 540 -22.68 6.06 -3.10
CA ILE A 540 -21.72 7.09 -3.47
C ILE A 540 -22.21 7.75 -4.75
N LYS A 541 -22.40 9.07 -4.71
CA LYS A 541 -22.79 9.87 -5.87
C LYS A 541 -21.60 10.04 -6.80
N SER A 542 -21.81 9.91 -8.11
CA SER A 542 -20.77 10.04 -9.13
C SER A 542 -21.03 11.23 -10.04
N PHE A 543 -20.01 12.05 -10.26
CA PHE A 543 -20.07 13.21 -11.13
C PHE A 543 -18.96 13.18 -12.17
N LEU A 544 -19.31 13.60 -13.39
CA LEU A 544 -18.35 13.80 -14.47
C LEU A 544 -17.75 15.20 -14.40
N LEU A 545 -16.45 15.33 -14.60
CA LEU A 545 -15.74 16.62 -14.70
C LEU A 545 -14.97 16.64 -16.02
N THR A 546 -15.25 17.61 -16.88
CA THR A 546 -14.63 17.69 -18.21
C THR A 546 -14.46 19.13 -18.71
N GLY A 547 -13.45 19.34 -19.55
CA GLY A 547 -13.30 20.56 -20.33
C GLY A 547 -14.18 20.63 -21.57
N ASP A 548 -14.87 19.54 -21.93
CA ASP A 548 -15.76 19.49 -23.06
C ASP A 548 -17.02 20.36 -22.85
N ASN A 549 -17.74 20.58 -23.94
CA ASN A 549 -19.00 21.32 -23.92
C ASN A 549 -20.12 20.57 -23.18
N GLU A 550 -21.17 21.31 -22.84
CA GLU A 550 -22.34 20.82 -22.10
C GLU A 550 -23.00 19.57 -22.72
N LYS A 551 -23.08 19.52 -24.04
CA LYS A 551 -23.77 18.43 -24.76
C LYS A 551 -23.00 17.11 -24.66
N ILE A 552 -21.68 17.16 -24.86
CA ILE A 552 -20.80 15.97 -24.71
C ILE A 552 -20.81 15.48 -23.26
N ALA A 553 -20.69 16.40 -22.30
CA ALA A 553 -20.72 16.04 -20.89
C ALA A 553 -22.04 15.40 -20.47
N ALA A 554 -23.17 15.96 -20.92
CA ALA A 554 -24.50 15.41 -20.67
C ALA A 554 -24.66 14.02 -21.30
N ALA A 555 -24.22 13.83 -22.55
CA ALA A 555 -24.33 12.56 -23.24
C ALA A 555 -23.57 11.44 -22.49
N VAL A 556 -22.30 11.68 -22.14
CA VAL A 556 -21.48 10.71 -21.39
C VAL A 556 -22.04 10.43 -19.99
N SER A 557 -22.47 11.49 -19.27
CA SER A 557 -23.03 11.35 -17.92
C SER A 557 -24.33 10.52 -17.94
N ASN A 558 -25.21 10.76 -18.92
CA ASN A 558 -26.47 10.02 -19.08
C ASN A 558 -26.22 8.58 -19.49
N GLU A 559 -25.31 8.33 -20.42
CA GLU A 559 -24.95 6.97 -20.89
C GLU A 559 -24.42 6.12 -19.73
N LEU A 560 -23.54 6.70 -18.89
CA LEU A 560 -23.01 6.04 -17.69
C LEU A 560 -23.98 6.07 -16.50
N GLY A 561 -25.09 6.81 -16.61
CA GLY A 561 -26.09 6.96 -15.56
C GLY A 561 -25.53 7.63 -14.31
N MET A 562 -24.64 8.61 -14.43
CA MET A 562 -24.05 9.37 -13.31
C MET A 562 -25.08 10.33 -12.69
N ASP A 563 -24.75 10.86 -11.50
CA ASP A 563 -25.65 11.77 -10.76
C ASP A 563 -25.59 13.22 -11.29
N GLY A 564 -24.61 13.53 -12.15
CA GLY A 564 -24.47 14.82 -12.80
C GLY A 564 -23.10 15.02 -13.45
N TYR A 565 -22.91 16.23 -14.00
CA TYR A 565 -21.68 16.58 -14.69
C TYR A 565 -21.32 18.06 -14.50
N PHE A 566 -20.04 18.39 -14.75
CA PHE A 566 -19.50 19.73 -14.87
C PHE A 566 -18.78 19.83 -16.21
N ALA A 567 -19.32 20.68 -17.09
CA ALA A 567 -18.81 20.91 -18.44
C ALA A 567 -18.01 22.23 -18.50
N ASN A 568 -17.19 22.41 -19.55
CA ASN A 568 -16.39 23.59 -19.80
C ASN A 568 -15.47 23.99 -18.62
N VAL A 569 -15.01 23.01 -17.84
CA VAL A 569 -14.16 23.25 -16.66
C VAL A 569 -12.70 23.29 -17.08
N LEU A 570 -12.05 24.43 -16.84
CA LEU A 570 -10.63 24.60 -17.12
C LEU A 570 -9.78 23.87 -16.08
N PRO A 571 -8.55 23.41 -16.41
CA PRO A 571 -7.72 22.64 -15.50
C PRO A 571 -7.52 23.30 -14.13
N HIS A 572 -7.30 24.63 -14.10
CA HIS A 572 -7.06 25.38 -12.87
C HIS A 572 -8.34 25.62 -12.03
N THR A 573 -9.54 25.40 -12.58
CA THR A 573 -10.80 25.56 -11.83
C THR A 573 -11.40 24.23 -11.38
N LYS A 574 -10.82 23.10 -11.77
CA LYS A 574 -11.30 21.77 -11.34
C LYS A 574 -11.34 21.61 -9.81
N GLN A 575 -10.35 22.17 -9.10
CA GLN A 575 -10.28 22.13 -7.63
C GLN A 575 -11.44 22.89 -6.96
N GLU A 576 -12.01 23.92 -7.60
CA GLU A 576 -13.12 24.69 -7.04
C GLU A 576 -14.40 23.85 -6.96
N LYS A 577 -14.61 22.96 -7.95
CA LYS A 577 -15.76 22.03 -7.93
C LYS A 577 -15.67 21.03 -6.79
N ILE A 578 -14.48 20.60 -6.43
CA ILE A 578 -14.26 19.74 -5.27
C ILE A 578 -14.58 20.50 -3.98
N LYS A 579 -14.08 21.74 -3.85
CA LYS A 579 -14.37 22.61 -2.69
C LYS A 579 -15.86 22.88 -2.50
N GLU A 580 -16.63 23.02 -3.57
CA GLU A 580 -18.09 23.21 -3.50
C GLU A 580 -18.79 22.05 -2.76
N PHE A 581 -18.37 20.81 -2.95
CA PHE A 581 -18.90 19.66 -2.22
C PHE A 581 -18.36 19.60 -0.80
N GLN A 582 -17.06 19.84 -0.61
CA GLN A 582 -16.44 19.83 0.72
C GLN A 582 -17.06 20.87 1.66
N THR A 583 -17.42 22.05 1.15
CA THR A 583 -18.10 23.10 1.95
C THR A 583 -19.51 22.70 2.38
N LYS A 584 -20.13 21.73 1.68
CA LYS A 584 -21.43 21.13 2.05
C LYS A 584 -21.27 19.97 3.05
N GLY A 585 -20.04 19.69 3.48
CA GLY A 585 -19.74 18.58 4.41
C GLY A 585 -19.63 17.22 3.76
N GLU A 586 -19.59 17.14 2.43
CA GLU A 586 -19.39 15.89 1.70
C GLU A 586 -17.91 15.48 1.75
N ILE A 587 -17.64 14.18 1.81
CA ILE A 587 -16.29 13.61 1.68
C ILE A 587 -16.09 13.19 0.22
N VAL A 588 -15.15 13.85 -0.44
CA VAL A 588 -15.00 13.82 -1.89
C VAL A 588 -13.76 13.07 -2.33
N ALA A 589 -13.92 12.12 -3.26
CA ALA A 589 -12.80 11.58 -4.03
C ALA A 589 -12.73 12.24 -5.41
N MET A 590 -11.52 12.47 -5.90
CA MET A 590 -11.24 12.85 -7.28
C MET A 590 -10.47 11.73 -7.96
N THR A 591 -10.91 11.38 -9.18
CA THR A 591 -10.25 10.34 -10.00
C THR A 591 -9.86 10.93 -11.35
N GLY A 592 -8.58 10.85 -11.70
CA GLY A 592 -8.02 11.39 -12.94
C GLY A 592 -6.73 10.71 -13.37
N ASP A 593 -6.16 11.12 -14.52
CA ASP A 593 -4.89 10.61 -15.05
C ASP A 593 -3.64 11.28 -14.45
N GLY A 594 -3.84 12.33 -13.69
CA GLY A 594 -2.85 13.03 -12.88
C GLY A 594 -2.04 14.12 -13.55
N VAL A 595 -1.99 14.23 -14.86
CA VAL A 595 -1.18 15.28 -15.53
C VAL A 595 -1.84 16.65 -15.40
N ASN A 596 -3.12 16.72 -15.79
CA ASN A 596 -3.93 17.94 -15.77
C ASN A 596 -4.74 18.08 -14.48
N ASP A 597 -4.87 17.00 -13.71
CA ASP A 597 -5.74 16.87 -12.54
C ASP A 597 -5.00 16.99 -11.20
N ALA A 598 -3.67 17.13 -11.22
CA ALA A 598 -2.86 17.18 -10.01
C ALA A 598 -3.38 18.15 -8.92
N PRO A 599 -3.79 19.40 -9.24
CA PRO A 599 -4.35 20.30 -8.23
C PRO A 599 -5.71 19.81 -7.68
N ALA A 600 -6.51 19.15 -8.51
CA ALA A 600 -7.81 18.60 -8.13
C ALA A 600 -7.65 17.34 -7.27
N LEU A 601 -6.71 16.46 -7.64
CA LEU A 601 -6.35 15.27 -6.85
C LEU A 601 -5.84 15.65 -5.46
N ALA A 602 -4.98 16.68 -5.38
CA ALA A 602 -4.46 17.19 -4.10
C ALA A 602 -5.53 17.89 -3.23
N GLN A 603 -6.56 18.48 -3.84
CA GLN A 603 -7.64 19.17 -3.12
C GLN A 603 -8.64 18.19 -2.52
N ALA A 604 -8.88 17.03 -3.15
CA ALA A 604 -9.84 16.04 -2.72
C ALA A 604 -9.47 15.43 -1.35
N ASP A 605 -10.46 14.90 -0.61
CA ASP A 605 -10.21 14.14 0.60
C ASP A 605 -9.51 12.79 0.29
N VAL A 606 -9.69 12.30 -0.95
CA VAL A 606 -8.98 11.14 -1.50
C VAL A 606 -8.68 11.39 -2.97
N GLY A 607 -7.42 11.59 -3.31
CA GLY A 607 -6.95 11.68 -4.69
C GLY A 607 -6.61 10.31 -5.25
N ILE A 608 -7.22 9.91 -6.37
CA ILE A 608 -7.05 8.60 -7.02
C ILE A 608 -6.52 8.81 -8.43
N ALA A 609 -5.28 8.42 -8.69
CA ALA A 609 -4.72 8.41 -10.03
C ALA A 609 -5.00 7.09 -10.74
N VAL A 610 -5.37 7.15 -12.01
CA VAL A 610 -5.69 5.99 -12.86
C VAL A 610 -4.62 5.86 -13.96
N GLY A 611 -4.02 4.67 -14.06
CA GLY A 611 -2.98 4.36 -15.03
C GLY A 611 -1.55 4.53 -14.51
N SER A 612 -0.60 3.81 -15.10
CA SER A 612 0.83 3.83 -14.75
C SER A 612 1.56 5.10 -15.25
N GLY A 613 0.84 6.14 -15.60
CA GLY A 613 1.21 7.00 -16.71
C GLY A 613 2.11 8.16 -16.42
N THR A 614 2.22 8.73 -15.24
CA THR A 614 3.14 9.87 -15.06
C THR A 614 3.70 9.94 -13.65
N ASP A 615 4.99 10.30 -13.56
CA ASP A 615 5.65 10.59 -12.28
C ASP A 615 4.87 11.67 -11.49
N VAL A 616 4.22 12.63 -12.18
CA VAL A 616 3.40 13.70 -11.59
C VAL A 616 2.13 13.15 -10.90
N ALA A 617 1.44 12.16 -11.50
CA ALA A 617 0.29 11.52 -10.87
C ALA A 617 0.71 10.75 -9.62
N ALA A 618 1.83 10.04 -9.70
CA ALA A 618 2.40 9.30 -8.58
C ALA A 618 2.83 10.21 -7.42
N GLU A 619 3.23 11.45 -7.69
CA GLU A 619 3.62 12.41 -6.66
C GLU A 619 2.45 13.12 -5.99
N THR A 620 1.29 13.21 -6.63
CA THR A 620 0.18 14.05 -6.17
C THR A 620 -0.98 13.24 -5.59
N ALA A 621 -1.26 12.04 -6.13
CA ALA A 621 -2.38 11.22 -5.69
C ALA A 621 -2.09 10.48 -4.38
N ASP A 622 -3.12 10.24 -3.60
CA ASP A 622 -3.09 9.42 -2.38
C ASP A 622 -3.07 7.92 -2.70
N ILE A 623 -3.72 7.53 -3.79
CA ILE A 623 -3.87 6.15 -4.25
C ILE A 623 -3.65 6.11 -5.76
N ILE A 624 -2.88 5.11 -6.22
CA ILE A 624 -2.57 4.93 -7.63
C ILE A 624 -3.13 3.58 -8.07
N LEU A 625 -3.95 3.60 -9.09
CA LEU A 625 -4.47 2.40 -9.76
C LEU A 625 -3.60 2.12 -10.98
N VAL A 626 -2.82 1.07 -10.93
CA VAL A 626 -1.83 0.71 -11.97
C VAL A 626 -2.53 0.42 -13.30
N ASN A 627 -3.66 -0.27 -13.24
CA ASN A 627 -4.49 -0.54 -14.39
C ASN A 627 -5.36 0.69 -14.70
N SER A 628 -5.56 0.95 -15.98
CA SER A 628 -6.49 2.00 -16.40
C SER A 628 -7.95 1.51 -16.41
N ASP A 629 -8.35 0.69 -15.42
CA ASP A 629 -9.69 0.13 -15.31
C ASP A 629 -10.51 0.89 -14.25
N PRO A 630 -11.60 1.58 -14.63
CA PRO A 630 -12.47 2.28 -13.69
C PRO A 630 -13.10 1.38 -12.61
N ARG A 631 -13.22 0.07 -12.86
CA ARG A 631 -13.72 -0.91 -11.87
C ARG A 631 -12.83 -0.98 -10.63
N ASP A 632 -11.53 -0.71 -10.77
CA ASP A 632 -10.58 -0.76 -9.67
C ASP A 632 -10.82 0.36 -8.64
N VAL A 633 -11.44 1.48 -9.03
CA VAL A 633 -11.89 2.53 -8.12
C VAL A 633 -12.92 1.98 -7.12
N ALA A 634 -13.95 1.30 -7.62
CA ALA A 634 -14.98 0.71 -6.76
C ALA A 634 -14.43 -0.45 -5.90
N LYS A 635 -13.53 -1.28 -6.46
CA LYS A 635 -12.83 -2.35 -5.71
C LYS A 635 -11.99 -1.77 -4.56
N MET A 636 -11.26 -0.70 -4.82
CA MET A 636 -10.42 -0.03 -3.84
C MET A 636 -11.26 0.53 -2.68
N ILE A 637 -12.40 1.17 -2.96
CA ILE A 637 -13.31 1.70 -1.94
C ILE A 637 -13.89 0.57 -1.08
N ASP A 638 -14.37 -0.54 -1.70
CA ASP A 638 -14.85 -1.73 -0.98
C ASP A 638 -13.76 -2.32 -0.07
N PHE A 639 -12.55 -2.43 -0.60
CA PHE A 639 -11.40 -2.93 0.15
C PHE A 639 -11.03 -2.02 1.33
N GLY A 640 -11.09 -0.71 1.17
CA GLY A 640 -10.91 0.25 2.26
C GLY A 640 -11.93 0.08 3.39
N LYS A 641 -13.22 -0.10 3.04
CA LYS A 641 -14.30 -0.40 4.00
C LYS A 641 -14.02 -1.69 4.77
N ARG A 642 -13.68 -2.78 4.09
CA ARG A 642 -13.38 -4.09 4.70
C ARG A 642 -12.13 -4.04 5.58
N THR A 643 -11.09 -3.34 5.13
CA THR A 643 -9.86 -3.16 5.91
C THR A 643 -10.16 -2.46 7.23
N TYR A 644 -10.93 -1.38 7.18
CA TYR A 644 -11.34 -0.67 8.40
C TYR A 644 -12.19 -1.54 9.31
N GLN A 645 -13.16 -2.30 8.77
CA GLN A 645 -13.97 -3.24 9.55
C GLN A 645 -13.09 -4.26 10.28
N LYS A 646 -12.07 -4.81 9.61
CA LYS A 646 -11.11 -5.74 10.23
C LYS A 646 -10.30 -5.09 11.35
N MET A 647 -9.88 -3.83 11.17
CA MET A 647 -9.20 -3.07 12.23
C MET A 647 -10.08 -2.90 13.46
N ILE A 648 -11.35 -2.51 13.28
CA ILE A 648 -12.30 -2.35 14.39
C ILE A 648 -12.60 -3.69 15.05
N GLN A 649 -12.82 -4.75 14.29
CA GLN A 649 -13.01 -6.10 14.86
C GLN A 649 -11.81 -6.50 15.72
N ASN A 650 -10.60 -6.31 15.22
CA ASN A 650 -9.38 -6.60 15.97
C ASN A 650 -9.29 -5.75 17.25
N LEU A 651 -9.63 -4.47 17.17
CA LEU A 651 -9.65 -3.58 18.33
C LEU A 651 -10.64 -4.06 19.39
N ILE A 652 -11.86 -4.46 18.97
CA ILE A 652 -12.89 -5.00 19.88
C ILE A 652 -12.40 -6.30 20.52
N TRP A 653 -11.79 -7.23 19.77
CA TRP A 653 -11.24 -8.46 20.34
C TRP A 653 -10.08 -8.21 21.29
N ALA A 654 -9.17 -7.27 20.95
CA ALA A 654 -7.99 -6.95 21.74
C ALA A 654 -8.30 -6.27 23.07
N VAL A 655 -9.44 -5.56 23.16
CA VAL A 655 -9.84 -4.79 24.36
C VAL A 655 -11.04 -5.42 25.06
N GLY A 656 -11.99 -5.97 24.30
CA GLY A 656 -13.29 -6.41 24.80
C GLY A 656 -13.23 -7.51 25.86
N TYR A 657 -12.28 -8.45 25.72
CA TYR A 657 -12.12 -9.51 26.71
C TYR A 657 -11.75 -8.97 28.10
N ASN A 658 -11.05 -7.83 28.18
CA ASN A 658 -10.64 -7.20 29.43
C ASN A 658 -11.83 -6.76 30.31
N ILE A 659 -12.99 -6.47 29.70
CA ILE A 659 -14.20 -6.09 30.43
C ILE A 659 -14.66 -7.23 31.37
N ILE A 660 -14.46 -8.47 30.96
CA ILE A 660 -14.78 -9.66 31.74
C ILE A 660 -13.58 -10.11 32.57
N ALA A 661 -12.41 -10.12 31.99
CA ALA A 661 -11.21 -10.71 32.56
C ALA A 661 -10.65 -9.89 33.75
N ILE A 662 -10.72 -8.55 33.71
CA ILE A 662 -10.24 -7.69 34.81
C ILE A 662 -11.05 -7.90 36.08
N PRO A 663 -12.40 -7.87 36.10
CA PRO A 663 -13.20 -8.20 37.32
C PRO A 663 -12.91 -9.61 37.86
N LEU A 664 -12.77 -10.61 36.99
CA LEU A 664 -12.43 -11.97 37.41
C LEU A 664 -11.03 -12.03 38.06
N ALA A 665 -10.05 -11.34 37.47
CA ALA A 665 -8.71 -11.22 38.00
C ALA A 665 -8.68 -10.51 39.35
N ALA A 666 -9.52 -9.48 39.52
CA ALA A 666 -9.69 -8.77 40.79
C ALA A 666 -10.36 -9.61 41.89
N GLY A 667 -10.91 -10.78 41.55
CA GLY A 667 -11.51 -11.69 42.53
C GLY A 667 -12.99 -11.46 42.83
N VAL A 668 -13.75 -10.89 41.87
CA VAL A 668 -15.19 -10.60 42.05
C VAL A 668 -16.00 -11.88 42.36
N LEU A 669 -15.57 -13.05 41.87
CA LEU A 669 -16.22 -14.33 42.10
C LEU A 669 -15.61 -15.16 43.24
N TYR A 670 -14.72 -14.56 44.06
CA TYR A 670 -14.17 -15.24 45.25
C TYR A 670 -15.29 -15.58 46.26
N PRO A 671 -15.26 -16.76 46.92
CA PRO A 671 -14.27 -17.82 46.84
C PRO A 671 -14.52 -18.86 45.71
N ASN A 672 -15.63 -18.78 44.95
CA ASN A 672 -16.07 -19.82 44.01
C ASN A 672 -15.14 -19.96 42.80
N PHE A 673 -14.56 -18.85 42.33
CA PHE A 673 -13.64 -18.84 41.22
C PHE A 673 -12.57 -17.77 41.42
N VAL A 674 -11.32 -18.16 41.19
CA VAL A 674 -10.14 -17.28 41.28
C VAL A 674 -9.27 -17.46 40.03
N LEU A 675 -9.07 -16.40 39.29
CA LEU A 675 -8.20 -16.40 38.10
C LEU A 675 -6.74 -16.31 38.60
N SER A 676 -5.87 -17.25 38.15
CA SER A 676 -4.44 -17.16 38.44
C SER A 676 -3.70 -16.25 37.43
N PRO A 677 -2.52 -15.69 37.80
CA PRO A 677 -1.70 -14.91 36.87
C PRO A 677 -1.34 -15.67 35.58
N ALA A 678 -1.02 -16.97 35.70
CA ALA A 678 -0.72 -17.85 34.55
C ALA A 678 -1.90 -17.98 33.59
N LEU A 679 -3.12 -18.23 34.13
CA LEU A 679 -4.33 -18.33 33.30
C LEU A 679 -4.67 -16.97 32.65
N GLY A 680 -4.48 -15.85 33.36
CA GLY A 680 -4.58 -14.50 32.80
C GLY A 680 -3.64 -14.29 31.59
N ALA A 681 -2.38 -14.75 31.69
CA ALA A 681 -1.41 -14.67 30.62
C ALA A 681 -1.78 -15.57 29.41
N VAL A 682 -2.37 -16.75 29.66
CA VAL A 682 -2.91 -17.63 28.59
C VAL A 682 -4.05 -16.92 27.83
N LEU A 683 -5.01 -16.35 28.55
CA LEU A 683 -6.15 -15.62 27.94
C LEU A 683 -5.67 -14.44 27.10
N MET A 684 -4.70 -13.68 27.59
CA MET A 684 -4.07 -12.57 26.89
C MET A 684 -3.38 -13.05 25.58
N SER A 685 -2.59 -14.14 25.66
CA SER A 685 -1.92 -14.71 24.50
C SER A 685 -2.89 -15.30 23.47
N ALA A 686 -3.99 -15.92 23.92
CA ALA A 686 -5.06 -16.41 23.06
C ALA A 686 -5.74 -15.25 22.30
N SER A 687 -5.97 -14.11 22.96
CA SER A 687 -6.49 -12.90 22.30
C SER A 687 -5.61 -12.44 21.14
N THR A 688 -4.28 -12.51 21.28
CA THR A 688 -3.33 -12.17 20.21
C THR A 688 -3.45 -13.11 19.01
N ILE A 689 -3.64 -14.41 19.26
CA ILE A 689 -3.86 -15.40 18.20
C ILE A 689 -5.17 -15.10 17.45
N VAL A 690 -6.26 -14.81 18.17
CA VAL A 690 -7.55 -14.47 17.56
C VAL A 690 -7.42 -13.25 16.66
N VAL A 691 -6.75 -12.20 17.12
CA VAL A 691 -6.47 -10.98 16.35
C VAL A 691 -5.65 -11.27 15.10
N ALA A 692 -4.60 -12.11 15.19
CA ALA A 692 -3.76 -12.48 14.07
C ALA A 692 -4.54 -13.30 13.02
N VAL A 693 -5.32 -14.28 13.45
CA VAL A 693 -6.19 -15.08 12.57
C VAL A 693 -7.23 -14.18 11.90
N ASN A 694 -7.91 -13.30 12.63
CA ASN A 694 -8.90 -12.41 12.06
C ASN A 694 -8.29 -11.46 11.00
N ALA A 695 -7.10 -10.94 11.24
CA ALA A 695 -6.37 -10.12 10.27
C ALA A 695 -6.05 -10.92 8.98
N SER A 696 -5.61 -12.18 9.10
CA SER A 696 -5.29 -13.04 7.95
C SER A 696 -6.50 -13.40 7.08
N LEU A 697 -7.71 -13.26 7.60
CA LEU A 697 -8.97 -13.46 6.86
C LEU A 697 -9.35 -12.27 5.98
N LEU A 698 -8.56 -11.18 5.97
CA LEU A 698 -8.77 -10.07 5.04
C LEU A 698 -8.50 -10.54 3.61
N LYS A 699 -9.48 -10.34 2.72
CA LYS A 699 -9.39 -10.69 1.31
C LYS A 699 -9.81 -9.50 0.45
N LEU A 700 -9.14 -9.34 -0.67
CA LEU A 700 -9.57 -8.47 -1.75
C LEU A 700 -10.47 -9.31 -2.67
N ASN A 701 -11.73 -8.90 -2.85
CA ASN A 701 -12.63 -9.61 -3.75
C ASN A 701 -12.12 -9.46 -5.18
N LYS A 702 -11.82 -10.58 -5.83
CA LYS A 702 -11.71 -10.61 -7.28
C LYS A 702 -13.11 -10.31 -7.83
N SER A 703 -13.27 -9.31 -8.70
CA SER A 703 -14.53 -9.14 -9.39
C SER A 703 -14.78 -10.45 -10.15
N ASN A 704 -15.95 -11.04 -9.96
CA ASN A 704 -16.43 -12.00 -10.94
C ASN A 704 -16.48 -11.23 -12.26
N SER A 705 -15.59 -11.58 -13.17
CA SER A 705 -15.52 -11.13 -14.56
C SER A 705 -16.81 -11.41 -15.27
#